data_d2a44ca9309236bc0e969695e310af38
#
_entry.id   d2a44ca9309236bc0e969695e310af38
#
_cell.length_a   1.000
_cell.length_b   1.000
_cell.length_c   1.000
_cell.angle_alpha   90.00
_cell.angle_beta   90.00
_cell.angle_gamma   90.00
#
_symmetry.space_group_name_H-M   'P 1'
#
loop_
_entity.id
_entity.type
_entity.pdbx_description
1 polymer ?
#
loop_
_entity_poly.entity_id
_entity_poly.type
_entity_poly.pdbx_seq_one_letter_code
_entity_poly.pdbx_strand_id
1 'polypeptide(L)'
;MTDERQRILQLRKELHEHNYKYYVLNQPEISDQEFDFMMKELQELEVRHEDMFDPNSPTQRVGSDINQEFTQVTHKYPMLSLANTYSQEEVADFYNSVKKGLNDEDFEICCELKYDGLSISLTYEDGKLVRGVTRGDGVHGDDVTANVKTIRSIPLVLKDGDWPKEFEIRGEILMPWNVFERLNQEREAAEEPLFANPRNAASGTLKSQNSALVASRNLDAYLYYLLGDELPGDGHYENLEKAREWGFKISEGMRKVKTLQEIYDFIDYWDTERKKLPVATDGIVLKVNSLRQQRALGYTAKNPRWAIAYKFKAERACTRLNEVTFQVGRTGAVTPVANMEPVQLAGTTVRRATLNNEDFIRSLDLHIGDYVYVEKGGEIIPKIVGVDIEQRPIIAQPVTFVTHCPECGAKLVRYEGEAAYYCPNDAGCPPQIKGRIEHFISRKAMNIDSIGPETVDDFYRHGLVRNVADLYDIEVQQINGDGSRQKSAEKIVNGIEASKQVPFERVVFALGIRFVGETTARLLARHFKTIDALAAASLQDLLEVEGVGEVIAKSVMTYFRNPVTMMIVERLRGYGLQMALSEEQMSSATDKLAGKSIVISGVFAHHSRDEYKQMIEQNGGKNVGSISGKTSFILAGENMGPAKLQKAEKLGIQIVDEETFLKMIE
;
A
#
# COMPACT_ATOMS: atom_id res chain seq x y z
N MET A 1 -11.04 48.33 -4.36
CA MET A 1 -11.16 47.41 -3.19
C MET A 1 -11.17 48.26 -1.94
N THR A 2 -11.99 47.93 -0.93
CA THR A 2 -11.90 48.57 0.37
C THR A 2 -10.55 48.26 1.03
N ASP A 3 -10.05 49.12 1.90
CA ASP A 3 -8.77 48.96 2.60
C ASP A 3 -8.69 47.63 3.36
N GLU A 4 -9.79 47.20 4.02
CA GLU A 4 -9.89 45.93 4.71
C GLU A 4 -9.76 44.72 3.78
N ARG A 5 -10.29 44.73 2.57
CA ARG A 5 -10.14 43.64 1.60
C ARG A 5 -8.70 43.50 1.11
N GLN A 6 -7.99 44.61 0.93
CA GLN A 6 -6.56 44.56 0.62
C GLN A 6 -5.77 44.02 1.78
N ARG A 7 -6.13 44.38 3.01
CA ARG A 7 -5.49 43.92 4.23
C ARG A 7 -5.67 42.40 4.43
N ILE A 8 -6.84 41.82 4.12
CA ILE A 8 -7.07 40.36 4.11
C ILE A 8 -6.09 39.65 3.18
N LEU A 9 -5.96 40.10 1.93
CA LEU A 9 -5.06 39.48 0.97
C LEU A 9 -3.59 39.60 1.38
N GLN A 10 -3.20 40.76 1.94
CA GLN A 10 -1.87 40.96 2.46
C GLN A 10 -1.55 40.01 3.65
N LEU A 11 -2.44 39.95 4.64
CA LEU A 11 -2.26 39.08 5.82
C LEU A 11 -2.19 37.60 5.43
N ARG A 12 -3.02 37.15 4.48
CA ARG A 12 -2.93 35.77 3.98
C ARG A 12 -1.55 35.47 3.39
N LYS A 13 -1.03 36.38 2.57
CA LYS A 13 0.29 36.22 1.96
C LYS A 13 1.40 36.22 3.02
N GLU A 14 1.42 37.18 3.92
CA GLU A 14 2.42 37.30 4.99
C GLU A 14 2.41 36.08 5.94
N LEU A 15 1.23 35.62 6.34
CA LEU A 15 1.08 34.46 7.21
C LEU A 15 1.51 33.14 6.53
N HIS A 16 1.24 32.98 5.24
CA HIS A 16 1.77 31.85 4.47
C HIS A 16 3.31 31.86 4.40
N GLU A 17 3.90 33.06 4.19
CA GLU A 17 5.35 33.21 4.13
C GLU A 17 6.02 32.95 5.49
N HIS A 18 5.49 33.51 6.58
CA HIS A 18 6.00 33.25 7.94
C HIS A 18 5.85 31.79 8.35
N ASN A 19 4.73 31.14 8.00
CA ASN A 19 4.52 29.74 8.22
C ASN A 19 5.56 28.88 7.47
N TYR A 20 5.87 29.22 6.22
CA TYR A 20 6.92 28.56 5.44
C TYR A 20 8.30 28.72 6.08
N LYS A 21 8.67 29.96 6.46
CA LYS A 21 9.98 30.24 7.09
C LYS A 21 10.13 29.49 8.41
N TYR A 22 9.08 29.40 9.20
CA TYR A 22 9.09 28.70 10.49
C TYR A 22 9.14 27.17 10.34
N TYR A 23 8.19 26.54 9.62
CA TYR A 23 7.99 25.11 9.61
C TYR A 23 8.76 24.36 8.51
N VAL A 24 9.13 25.01 7.44
CA VAL A 24 9.86 24.41 6.32
C VAL A 24 11.34 24.77 6.35
N LEU A 25 11.67 26.05 6.54
CA LEU A 25 13.06 26.51 6.57
C LEU A 25 13.71 26.49 7.96
N ASN A 26 12.91 26.35 9.03
CA ASN A 26 13.39 26.46 10.42
C ASN A 26 14.09 27.81 10.73
N GLN A 27 13.64 28.89 10.08
CA GLN A 27 14.20 30.25 10.16
C GLN A 27 13.10 31.27 10.43
N PRO A 28 12.54 31.31 11.65
CA PRO A 28 11.49 32.27 11.99
C PRO A 28 12.03 33.71 11.95
N GLU A 29 11.26 34.63 11.33
CA GLU A 29 11.59 36.04 11.27
C GLU A 29 10.76 36.90 12.24
N ILE A 30 9.63 36.38 12.71
CA ILE A 30 8.77 37.01 13.70
C ILE A 30 8.57 36.10 14.90
N SER A 31 8.19 36.67 16.04
CA SER A 31 7.83 35.91 17.24
C SER A 31 6.49 35.22 17.10
N ASP A 32 6.25 34.16 17.86
CA ASP A 32 4.97 33.47 17.93
C ASP A 32 3.84 34.41 18.30
N GLN A 33 4.09 35.40 19.17
CA GLN A 33 3.12 36.42 19.59
C GLN A 33 2.72 37.33 18.40
N GLU A 34 3.67 37.75 17.58
CA GLU A 34 3.39 38.56 16.39
C GLU A 34 2.59 37.77 15.36
N PHE A 35 2.93 36.51 15.14
CA PHE A 35 2.19 35.59 14.28
C PHE A 35 0.73 35.44 14.76
N ASP A 36 0.52 35.22 16.05
CA ASP A 36 -0.82 35.09 16.66
C ASP A 36 -1.65 36.35 16.50
N PHE A 37 -1.05 37.54 16.63
CA PHE A 37 -1.74 38.82 16.42
C PHE A 37 -2.18 38.97 14.96
N MET A 38 -1.32 38.65 14.00
CA MET A 38 -1.67 38.70 12.57
C MET A 38 -2.77 37.68 12.23
N MET A 39 -2.73 36.50 12.82
CA MET A 39 -3.75 35.47 12.65
C MET A 39 -5.10 35.92 13.18
N LYS A 40 -5.13 36.53 14.35
CA LYS A 40 -6.36 37.06 14.97
C LYS A 40 -6.94 38.21 14.14
N GLU A 41 -6.10 39.16 13.69
CA GLU A 41 -6.52 40.24 12.80
C GLU A 41 -7.18 39.67 11.52
N LEU A 42 -6.57 38.65 10.91
CA LEU A 42 -7.13 38.02 9.72
C LEU A 42 -8.47 37.36 10.02
N GLN A 43 -8.61 36.62 11.10
CA GLN A 43 -9.88 36.00 11.51
C GLN A 43 -11.00 37.04 11.68
N GLU A 44 -10.73 38.15 12.36
CA GLU A 44 -11.72 39.22 12.59
C GLU A 44 -12.13 39.89 11.27
N LEU A 45 -11.20 40.07 10.32
CA LEU A 45 -11.48 40.63 9.01
C LEU A 45 -12.28 39.64 8.14
N GLU A 46 -11.93 38.36 8.11
CA GLU A 46 -12.65 37.35 7.33
C GLU A 46 -14.09 37.15 7.81
N VAL A 47 -14.36 37.23 9.12
CA VAL A 47 -15.73 37.22 9.68
C VAL A 47 -16.56 38.39 9.17
N ARG A 48 -15.95 39.58 8.97
CA ARG A 48 -16.64 40.75 8.45
C ARG A 48 -16.83 40.73 6.92
N HIS A 49 -16.04 39.93 6.23
CA HIS A 49 -16.02 39.81 4.77
C HIS A 49 -16.22 38.37 4.33
N GLU A 50 -17.36 37.75 4.69
CA GLU A 50 -17.70 36.35 4.33
C GLU A 50 -17.66 36.06 2.83
N ASP A 51 -17.89 37.10 1.99
CA ASP A 51 -17.79 37.02 0.53
C ASP A 51 -16.34 36.80 0.02
N MET A 52 -15.35 36.96 0.90
CA MET A 52 -13.94 36.68 0.62
C MET A 52 -13.48 35.33 1.20
N PHE A 53 -14.41 34.43 1.50
CA PHE A 53 -14.06 33.10 2.01
C PHE A 53 -13.07 32.40 1.07
N ASP A 54 -11.96 31.91 1.63
CA ASP A 54 -10.96 31.11 0.93
C ASP A 54 -10.69 29.85 1.75
N PRO A 55 -11.00 28.62 1.23
CA PRO A 55 -10.75 27.37 1.94
C PRO A 55 -9.28 27.10 2.23
N ASN A 56 -8.36 27.85 1.58
CA ASN A 56 -6.92 27.76 1.80
C ASN A 56 -6.36 28.95 2.58
N SER A 57 -7.19 29.80 3.19
CA SER A 57 -6.73 30.83 4.13
C SER A 57 -5.97 30.19 5.30
N PRO A 58 -4.91 30.84 5.83
CA PRO A 58 -4.24 30.38 7.05
C PRO A 58 -5.21 30.13 8.24
N THR A 59 -6.32 30.85 8.30
CA THR A 59 -7.36 30.70 9.34
C THR A 59 -8.12 29.38 9.23
N GLN A 60 -8.17 28.75 8.05
CA GLN A 60 -8.83 27.47 7.80
C GLN A 60 -7.97 26.25 8.19
N ARG A 61 -6.75 26.47 8.66
CA ARG A 61 -5.92 25.40 9.26
C ARG A 61 -6.42 24.94 10.64
N VAL A 62 -7.29 25.71 11.26
CA VAL A 62 -7.90 25.33 12.56
C VAL A 62 -9.01 24.34 12.28
N GLY A 63 -8.82 23.10 12.76
CA GLY A 63 -9.79 22.02 12.57
C GLY A 63 -11.14 22.35 13.18
N SER A 64 -12.19 21.98 12.47
CA SER A 64 -13.56 21.99 13.00
C SER A 64 -13.81 20.76 13.88
N ASP A 65 -14.77 20.86 14.78
CA ASP A 65 -15.21 19.76 15.63
C ASP A 65 -15.83 18.63 14.79
N ILE A 66 -15.33 17.43 14.96
CA ILE A 66 -15.85 16.13 14.48
C ILE A 66 -16.29 16.10 12.99
N ASN A 67 -15.42 15.59 12.12
CA ASN A 67 -15.79 15.14 10.79
C ASN A 67 -16.52 13.79 10.88
N GLN A 68 -17.60 13.64 10.11
CA GLN A 68 -18.16 12.33 9.83
C GLN A 68 -17.14 11.50 9.03
N GLU A 69 -17.28 10.16 9.03
CA GLU A 69 -16.36 9.21 8.40
C GLU A 69 -15.66 9.68 7.11
N PHE A 70 -14.39 9.31 6.96
CA PHE A 70 -13.60 9.66 5.78
C PHE A 70 -14.20 9.02 4.51
N THR A 71 -14.38 9.84 3.47
CA THR A 71 -14.78 9.36 2.16
C THR A 71 -13.62 8.63 1.50
N GLN A 72 -13.88 7.49 0.87
CA GLN A 72 -12.89 6.79 0.07
C GLN A 72 -12.74 7.44 -1.31
N VAL A 73 -11.50 7.61 -1.73
CA VAL A 73 -11.12 8.20 -3.02
C VAL A 73 -10.21 7.23 -3.79
N THR A 74 -10.50 7.05 -5.07
CA THR A 74 -9.62 6.31 -5.99
C THR A 74 -8.45 7.20 -6.39
N HIS A 75 -7.21 6.67 -6.27
CA HIS A 75 -6.01 7.38 -6.71
C HIS A 75 -5.97 7.52 -8.23
N LYS A 76 -5.66 8.72 -8.74
CA LYS A 76 -5.40 8.95 -10.17
C LYS A 76 -4.19 8.12 -10.65
N TYR A 77 -3.16 8.03 -9.82
CA TYR A 77 -1.98 7.20 -10.03
C TYR A 77 -1.88 6.19 -8.89
N PRO A 78 -1.73 4.86 -9.15
CA PRO A 78 -1.60 3.86 -8.08
C PRO A 78 -0.43 4.14 -7.13
N MET A 79 -0.61 3.90 -5.83
CA MET A 79 0.43 4.05 -4.80
C MET A 79 1.06 2.70 -4.48
N LEU A 80 2.01 2.28 -5.29
CA LEU A 80 2.67 0.99 -5.15
C LEU A 80 3.68 0.98 -3.98
N SER A 81 3.87 -0.20 -3.42
CA SER A 81 4.94 -0.44 -2.45
C SER A 81 6.29 -0.60 -3.17
N LEU A 82 7.40 -0.33 -2.46
CA LEU A 82 8.74 -0.61 -2.95
C LEU A 82 9.17 -2.03 -2.55
N ALA A 83 9.98 -2.67 -3.38
CA ALA A 83 10.70 -3.87 -2.97
C ALA A 83 11.76 -3.51 -1.92
N ASN A 84 11.93 -4.36 -0.91
CA ASN A 84 12.93 -4.16 0.14
C ASN A 84 14.20 -4.93 -0.17
N THR A 85 15.35 -4.33 0.17
CA THR A 85 16.67 -4.97 0.19
C THR A 85 17.35 -4.72 1.53
N TYR A 86 18.29 -5.59 1.89
CA TYR A 86 18.92 -5.60 3.20
C TYR A 86 20.46 -5.73 3.13
N SER A 87 21.00 -5.87 1.93
CA SER A 87 22.45 -6.01 1.72
C SER A 87 22.95 -5.19 0.52
N GLN A 88 24.25 -4.96 0.49
CA GLN A 88 24.90 -4.26 -0.63
C GLN A 88 24.83 -5.09 -1.93
N GLU A 89 24.86 -6.42 -1.82
CA GLU A 89 24.73 -7.34 -2.96
C GLU A 89 23.35 -7.19 -3.64
N GLU A 90 22.27 -7.14 -2.84
CA GLU A 90 20.93 -6.92 -3.37
C GLU A 90 20.75 -5.54 -4.02
N VAL A 91 21.45 -4.51 -3.48
CA VAL A 91 21.51 -3.18 -4.12
C VAL A 91 22.26 -3.23 -5.44
N ALA A 92 23.38 -4.00 -5.51
CA ALA A 92 24.12 -4.22 -6.75
C ALA A 92 23.27 -4.96 -7.79
N ASP A 93 22.47 -5.96 -7.38
CA ASP A 93 21.55 -6.69 -8.24
C ASP A 93 20.48 -5.76 -8.82
N PHE A 94 19.93 -4.86 -8.00
CA PHE A 94 19.02 -3.83 -8.48
C PHE A 94 19.68 -2.90 -9.51
N TYR A 95 20.88 -2.36 -9.20
CA TYR A 95 21.62 -1.49 -10.11
C TYR A 95 21.92 -2.16 -11.46
N ASN A 96 22.36 -3.42 -11.44
CA ASN A 96 22.61 -4.22 -12.64
C ASN A 96 21.31 -4.54 -13.40
N SER A 97 20.22 -4.78 -12.70
CA SER A 97 18.90 -4.98 -13.31
C SER A 97 18.41 -3.72 -14.05
N VAL A 98 18.61 -2.55 -13.46
CA VAL A 98 18.32 -1.25 -14.09
C VAL A 98 19.17 -1.07 -15.34
N LYS A 99 20.49 -1.26 -15.23
CA LYS A 99 21.44 -1.17 -16.36
C LYS A 99 21.05 -2.08 -17.52
N LYS A 100 20.73 -3.34 -17.22
CA LYS A 100 20.26 -4.30 -18.23
C LYS A 100 18.91 -3.91 -18.83
N GLY A 101 17.99 -3.42 -18.00
CA GLY A 101 16.66 -2.99 -18.44
C GLY A 101 16.69 -1.77 -19.37
N LEU A 102 17.71 -0.93 -19.22
CA LEU A 102 17.97 0.25 -20.05
C LEU A 102 18.92 -0.04 -21.24
N ASN A 103 19.28 -1.30 -21.50
CA ASN A 103 20.20 -1.71 -22.57
C ASN A 103 21.56 -0.99 -22.49
N ASP A 104 22.12 -0.89 -21.29
CA ASP A 104 23.38 -0.19 -20.97
C ASP A 104 23.38 1.34 -21.26
N GLU A 105 22.20 1.96 -21.42
CA GLU A 105 22.09 3.43 -21.43
C GLU A 105 22.55 4.00 -20.09
N ASP A 106 23.24 5.13 -20.13
CA ASP A 106 23.65 5.86 -18.92
C ASP A 106 22.44 6.30 -18.10
N PHE A 107 22.51 6.15 -16.80
CA PHE A 107 21.45 6.55 -15.87
C PHE A 107 22.02 7.11 -14.57
N GLU A 108 21.20 7.87 -13.88
CA GLU A 108 21.47 8.40 -12.55
C GLU A 108 20.47 7.84 -11.54
N ILE A 109 20.93 7.66 -10.30
CA ILE A 109 20.07 7.26 -9.18
C ILE A 109 19.91 8.44 -8.24
N CYS A 110 18.67 8.77 -7.91
CA CYS A 110 18.33 9.65 -6.80
C CYS A 110 18.26 8.81 -5.52
N CYS A 111 19.14 9.09 -4.57
CA CYS A 111 19.18 8.48 -3.24
C CYS A 111 18.44 9.39 -2.26
N GLU A 112 17.47 8.84 -1.54
CA GLU A 112 16.60 9.55 -0.61
C GLU A 112 16.52 8.84 0.73
N LEU A 113 16.19 9.59 1.79
CA LEU A 113 15.85 8.99 3.07
C LEU A 113 14.48 8.31 3.01
N LYS A 114 14.39 7.11 3.55
CA LYS A 114 13.13 6.41 3.74
C LYS A 114 12.53 6.81 5.08
N TYR A 115 11.60 7.74 5.02
CA TYR A 115 10.87 8.20 6.20
C TYR A 115 9.90 7.13 6.71
N ASP A 116 9.78 7.00 8.02
CA ASP A 116 8.90 6.02 8.68
C ASP A 116 7.66 6.70 9.27
N GLY A 117 6.63 6.85 8.44
CA GLY A 117 5.38 7.51 8.78
C GLY A 117 4.18 6.92 8.06
N LEU A 118 3.27 7.77 7.64
CA LEU A 118 2.08 7.44 6.85
C LEU A 118 2.14 8.11 5.50
N SER A 119 2.14 7.31 4.42
CA SER A 119 2.17 7.83 3.06
C SER A 119 0.91 8.61 2.71
N ILE A 120 1.09 9.74 2.04
CA ILE A 120 0.04 10.67 1.63
C ILE A 120 0.22 11.05 0.16
N SER A 121 -0.88 11.26 -0.56
CA SER A 121 -0.94 11.93 -1.85
C SER A 121 -1.68 13.26 -1.71
N LEU A 122 -1.05 14.34 -2.14
CA LEU A 122 -1.58 15.70 -2.10
C LEU A 122 -1.83 16.16 -3.52
N THR A 123 -3.05 16.60 -3.82
CA THR A 123 -3.43 17.18 -5.12
C THR A 123 -3.46 18.68 -5.01
N TYR A 124 -2.79 19.35 -5.96
CA TYR A 124 -2.80 20.80 -6.12
C TYR A 124 -3.39 21.17 -7.47
N GLU A 125 -4.25 22.20 -7.47
CA GLU A 125 -4.81 22.83 -8.65
C GLU A 125 -4.60 24.35 -8.56
N ASP A 126 -4.12 24.96 -9.62
CA ASP A 126 -3.82 26.40 -9.67
C ASP A 126 -3.02 26.89 -8.43
N GLY A 127 -2.03 26.08 -7.99
CA GLY A 127 -1.16 26.37 -6.85
C GLY A 127 -1.82 26.26 -5.48
N LYS A 128 -3.02 25.69 -5.36
CA LYS A 128 -3.76 25.52 -4.11
C LYS A 128 -3.97 24.04 -3.77
N LEU A 129 -3.86 23.71 -2.50
CA LEU A 129 -4.17 22.36 -2.00
C LEU A 129 -5.67 22.09 -2.12
N VAL A 130 -6.04 21.10 -2.94
CA VAL A 130 -7.44 20.67 -3.14
C VAL A 130 -7.76 19.44 -2.34
N ARG A 131 -6.81 18.48 -2.25
CA ARG A 131 -7.07 17.18 -1.65
C ARG A 131 -5.83 16.54 -1.04
N GLY A 132 -6.03 15.81 0.09
CA GLY A 132 -5.04 14.94 0.69
C GLY A 132 -5.63 13.55 0.95
N VAL A 133 -5.03 12.50 0.38
CA VAL A 133 -5.55 11.12 0.41
C VAL A 133 -4.48 10.18 0.95
N THR A 134 -4.82 9.35 1.93
CA THR A 134 -3.91 8.31 2.44
C THR A 134 -3.68 7.23 1.38
N ARG A 135 -2.55 6.50 1.45
CA ARG A 135 -2.26 5.41 0.52
C ARG A 135 -3.38 4.35 0.46
N GLY A 136 -3.97 4.01 1.60
CA GLY A 136 -4.95 2.93 1.69
C GLY A 136 -4.38 1.60 1.18
N ASP A 137 -5.10 0.96 0.25
CA ASP A 137 -4.67 -0.28 -0.41
C ASP A 137 -3.79 -0.06 -1.66
N GLY A 138 -3.49 1.21 -1.96
CA GLY A 138 -2.72 1.63 -3.12
C GLY A 138 -3.57 2.02 -4.33
N VAL A 139 -4.85 1.64 -4.36
CA VAL A 139 -5.84 2.04 -5.37
C VAL A 139 -6.85 3.00 -4.77
N HIS A 140 -7.30 2.73 -3.54
CA HIS A 140 -8.26 3.57 -2.80
C HIS A 140 -7.65 4.01 -1.48
N GLY A 141 -7.82 5.28 -1.12
CA GLY A 141 -7.40 5.83 0.15
C GLY A 141 -8.49 6.66 0.81
N ASP A 142 -8.28 7.01 2.07
CA ASP A 142 -9.20 7.85 2.83
C ASP A 142 -8.89 9.33 2.54
N ASP A 143 -9.91 10.13 2.22
CA ASP A 143 -9.80 11.59 2.10
C ASP A 143 -9.63 12.20 3.50
N VAL A 144 -8.43 12.67 3.77
CA VAL A 144 -8.04 13.29 5.04
C VAL A 144 -7.69 14.77 4.87
N THR A 145 -8.24 15.42 3.85
CA THR A 145 -7.92 16.80 3.46
C THR A 145 -8.03 17.77 4.64
N ALA A 146 -9.09 17.68 5.44
CA ALA A 146 -9.27 18.55 6.59
C ALA A 146 -8.12 18.39 7.63
N ASN A 147 -7.68 17.17 7.86
CA ASN A 147 -6.57 16.87 8.77
C ASN A 147 -5.22 17.29 8.17
N VAL A 148 -5.00 17.05 6.89
CA VAL A 148 -3.79 17.50 6.15
C VAL A 148 -3.62 19.01 6.23
N LYS A 149 -4.71 19.78 6.12
CA LYS A 149 -4.67 21.24 6.22
C LYS A 149 -4.16 21.76 7.56
N THR A 150 -4.22 20.95 8.62
CA THR A 150 -3.68 21.29 9.95
C THR A 150 -2.16 21.17 10.03
N ILE A 151 -1.53 20.44 9.08
CA ILE A 151 -0.08 20.20 9.07
C ILE A 151 0.62 21.42 8.48
N ARG A 152 1.33 22.14 9.33
CA ARG A 152 1.88 23.45 8.99
C ARG A 152 3.02 23.42 7.97
N SER A 153 3.74 22.31 7.84
CA SER A 153 4.77 22.12 6.81
C SER A 153 4.22 21.82 5.41
N ILE A 154 2.90 21.61 5.28
CA ILE A 154 2.23 21.47 3.98
C ILE A 154 1.67 22.83 3.55
N PRO A 155 2.10 23.41 2.42
CA PRO A 155 1.59 24.69 1.95
C PRO A 155 0.13 24.54 1.49
N LEU A 156 -0.77 25.41 1.97
CA LEU A 156 -2.15 25.48 1.44
C LEU A 156 -2.20 26.19 0.10
N VAL A 157 -1.29 27.17 -0.09
CA VAL A 157 -1.08 27.92 -1.32
C VAL A 157 0.42 27.90 -1.59
N LEU A 158 0.78 27.57 -2.82
CA LEU A 158 2.17 27.55 -3.25
C LEU A 158 2.71 28.98 -3.43
N LYS A 159 4.02 29.12 -3.34
CA LYS A 159 4.71 30.34 -3.76
C LYS A 159 4.55 30.54 -5.25
N ASP A 160 4.67 31.79 -5.69
CA ASP A 160 4.70 32.12 -7.12
C ASP A 160 5.82 31.33 -7.81
N GLY A 161 5.50 30.65 -8.89
CA GLY A 161 6.43 29.79 -9.60
C GLY A 161 5.83 29.18 -10.86
N ASP A 162 6.61 28.33 -11.51
CA ASP A 162 6.32 27.63 -12.75
C ASP A 162 5.66 26.24 -12.52
N TRP A 163 4.82 26.15 -11.48
CA TRP A 163 4.13 24.91 -11.16
C TRP A 163 3.05 24.55 -12.20
N PRO A 164 2.84 23.24 -12.46
CA PRO A 164 1.76 22.77 -13.35
C PRO A 164 0.38 23.18 -12.83
N LYS A 165 -0.57 23.35 -13.74
CA LYS A 165 -1.94 23.70 -13.37
C LYS A 165 -2.57 22.69 -12.42
N GLU A 166 -2.35 21.39 -12.66
CA GLU A 166 -2.77 20.28 -11.81
C GLU A 166 -1.61 19.29 -11.64
N PHE A 167 -1.34 18.88 -10.43
CA PHE A 167 -0.36 17.83 -10.14
C PHE A 167 -0.64 17.17 -8.78
N GLU A 168 -0.08 15.97 -8.59
CA GLU A 168 0.02 15.31 -7.30
C GLU A 168 1.45 15.36 -6.78
N ILE A 169 1.62 15.54 -5.47
CA ILE A 169 2.88 15.36 -4.80
C ILE A 169 2.69 14.39 -3.64
N ARG A 170 3.54 13.38 -3.57
CA ARG A 170 3.49 12.35 -2.53
C ARG A 170 4.57 12.56 -1.50
N GLY A 171 4.25 12.15 -0.29
CA GLY A 171 5.16 12.26 0.84
C GLY A 171 4.79 11.35 1.99
N GLU A 172 5.44 11.59 3.10
CA GLU A 172 5.22 10.89 4.35
C GLU A 172 4.80 11.88 5.44
N ILE A 173 3.68 11.58 6.10
CA ILE A 173 3.25 12.30 7.31
C ILE A 173 3.94 11.64 8.51
N LEU A 174 4.55 12.46 9.34
CA LEU A 174 5.45 12.04 10.40
C LEU A 174 5.09 12.69 11.73
N MET A 175 5.44 12.04 12.80
CA MET A 175 5.45 12.63 14.13
C MET A 175 6.91 12.85 14.56
N PRO A 176 7.36 14.11 14.77
CA PRO A 176 8.69 14.39 15.27
C PRO A 176 8.94 13.74 16.64
N TRP A 177 10.18 13.34 16.92
CA TRP A 177 10.56 12.67 18.18
C TRP A 177 10.19 13.48 19.42
N ASN A 178 10.43 14.78 19.43
CA ASN A 178 10.09 15.66 20.56
C ASN A 178 8.58 15.73 20.82
N VAL A 179 7.77 15.67 19.75
CA VAL A 179 6.31 15.64 19.86
C VAL A 179 5.84 14.29 20.41
N PHE A 180 6.40 13.20 19.90
CA PHE A 180 6.11 11.84 20.34
C PHE A 180 6.41 11.65 21.85
N GLU A 181 7.58 12.10 22.29
CA GLU A 181 7.99 12.04 23.69
C GLU A 181 7.06 12.86 24.60
N ARG A 182 6.72 14.10 24.19
CA ARG A 182 5.78 14.94 24.92
C ARG A 182 4.41 14.28 25.07
N LEU A 183 3.85 13.76 23.98
CA LEU A 183 2.54 13.10 24.00
C LEU A 183 2.55 11.83 24.87
N ASN A 184 3.63 11.07 24.88
CA ASN A 184 3.74 9.91 25.77
C ASN A 184 3.88 10.31 27.24
N GLN A 185 4.56 11.40 27.58
CA GLN A 185 4.59 11.94 28.93
C GLN A 185 3.20 12.40 29.41
N GLU A 186 2.44 13.07 28.53
CA GLU A 186 1.05 13.47 28.81
C GLU A 186 0.15 12.26 29.07
N ARG A 187 0.28 11.19 28.26
CA ARG A 187 -0.48 9.95 28.42
C ARG A 187 -0.10 9.18 29.68
N GLU A 188 1.18 9.12 30.00
CA GLU A 188 1.66 8.51 31.25
C GLU A 188 1.10 9.22 32.48
N ALA A 189 1.10 10.55 32.44
CA ALA A 189 0.50 11.37 33.54
C ALA A 189 -1.03 11.17 33.66
N ALA A 190 -1.71 10.83 32.55
CA ALA A 190 -3.14 10.53 32.51
C ALA A 190 -3.45 9.03 32.72
N GLU A 191 -2.46 8.19 33.03
CA GLU A 191 -2.59 6.72 33.13
C GLU A 191 -3.18 6.04 31.88
N GLU A 192 -2.94 6.63 30.71
CA GLU A 192 -3.36 6.08 29.42
C GLU A 192 -2.28 5.19 28.77
N PRO A 193 -2.64 4.22 27.92
CA PRO A 193 -1.67 3.43 27.15
C PRO A 193 -0.77 4.31 26.27
N LEU A 194 0.54 4.13 26.35
CA LEU A 194 1.51 4.89 25.56
C LEU A 194 1.41 4.57 24.05
N PHE A 195 1.76 5.53 23.21
CA PHE A 195 1.98 5.27 21.79
C PHE A 195 3.19 4.36 21.60
N ALA A 196 3.07 3.35 20.74
CA ALA A 196 4.09 2.35 20.54
C ALA A 196 5.33 2.88 19.80
N ASN A 197 5.14 3.76 18.81
CA ASN A 197 6.19 4.41 18.03
C ASN A 197 5.64 5.65 17.31
N PRO A 198 6.51 6.54 16.78
CA PRO A 198 6.10 7.76 16.07
C PRO A 198 5.20 7.48 14.86
N ARG A 199 5.47 6.41 14.09
CA ARG A 199 4.67 6.03 12.92
C ARG A 199 3.22 5.70 13.29
N ASN A 200 3.01 4.85 14.30
CA ASN A 200 1.67 4.49 14.76
C ASN A 200 0.94 5.71 15.35
N ALA A 201 1.66 6.54 16.09
CA ALA A 201 1.12 7.78 16.64
C ALA A 201 0.72 8.76 15.54
N ALA A 202 1.52 8.93 14.49
CA ALA A 202 1.21 9.77 13.33
C ALA A 202 -0.02 9.23 12.57
N SER A 203 -0.04 7.91 12.29
CA SER A 203 -1.13 7.26 11.57
C SER A 203 -2.46 7.37 12.32
N GLY A 204 -2.47 7.06 13.62
CA GLY A 204 -3.67 7.18 14.45
C GLY A 204 -4.14 8.62 14.62
N THR A 205 -3.21 9.57 14.63
CA THR A 205 -3.54 11.00 14.69
C THR A 205 -4.16 11.48 13.38
N LEU A 206 -3.51 11.21 12.23
CA LEU A 206 -3.99 11.67 10.92
C LEU A 206 -5.38 11.10 10.57
N LYS A 207 -5.69 9.91 11.06
CA LYS A 207 -7.00 9.26 10.90
C LYS A 207 -8.00 9.58 12.01
N SER A 208 -7.74 10.56 12.85
CA SER A 208 -8.69 11.06 13.83
C SER A 208 -9.82 11.83 13.13
N GLN A 209 -11.05 11.60 13.58
CA GLN A 209 -12.22 12.36 13.11
C GLN A 209 -12.24 13.81 13.65
N ASN A 210 -11.44 14.09 14.66
CA ASN A 210 -11.32 15.42 15.26
C ASN A 210 -10.06 16.13 14.74
N SER A 211 -10.22 17.02 13.76
CA SER A 211 -9.11 17.75 13.16
C SER A 211 -8.48 18.80 14.11
N ALA A 212 -9.18 19.27 15.14
CA ALA A 212 -8.59 20.10 16.20
C ALA A 212 -7.57 19.29 17.02
N LEU A 213 -7.87 18.02 17.33
CA LEU A 213 -6.91 17.10 17.96
C LEU A 213 -5.68 16.86 17.05
N VAL A 214 -5.90 16.70 15.74
CA VAL A 214 -4.79 16.56 14.77
C VAL A 214 -3.89 17.79 14.80
N ALA A 215 -4.48 18.98 14.77
CA ALA A 215 -3.74 20.25 14.85
C ALA A 215 -2.88 20.36 16.11
N SER A 216 -3.41 19.97 17.27
CA SER A 216 -2.70 20.04 18.57
C SER A 216 -1.49 19.09 18.64
N ARG A 217 -1.47 18.03 17.82
CA ARG A 217 -0.40 17.03 17.82
C ARG A 217 0.77 17.36 16.89
N ASN A 218 0.75 18.50 16.21
CA ASN A 218 1.87 19.02 15.43
C ASN A 218 2.59 17.99 14.55
N LEU A 219 1.85 17.34 13.66
CA LEU A 219 2.42 16.45 12.65
C LEU A 219 3.29 17.23 11.66
N ASP A 220 4.25 16.56 11.06
CA ASP A 220 5.15 17.08 10.03
C ASP A 220 5.03 16.26 8.73
N ALA A 221 5.56 16.77 7.62
CA ALA A 221 5.54 16.09 6.33
C ALA A 221 6.82 16.33 5.55
N TYR A 222 7.32 15.28 4.89
CA TYR A 222 8.36 15.37 3.86
C TYR A 222 7.82 14.82 2.55
N LEU A 223 7.93 15.63 1.47
CA LEU A 223 7.45 15.26 0.16
C LEU A 223 8.61 14.70 -0.67
N TYR A 224 8.35 13.63 -1.45
CA TYR A 224 9.41 12.89 -2.11
C TYR A 224 9.07 12.39 -3.53
N TYR A 225 7.90 12.70 -4.08
CA TYR A 225 7.54 12.24 -5.42
C TYR A 225 6.50 13.14 -6.07
N LEU A 226 6.88 13.78 -7.19
CA LEU A 226 6.01 14.66 -7.99
C LEU A 226 5.42 13.88 -9.16
N LEU A 227 4.13 14.00 -9.38
CA LEU A 227 3.35 13.32 -10.42
C LEU A 227 2.44 14.30 -11.14
N GLY A 228 2.35 14.20 -12.45
CA GLY A 228 1.50 15.05 -13.28
C GLY A 228 1.80 14.85 -14.75
N ASP A 229 0.92 15.37 -15.59
CA ASP A 229 1.05 15.25 -17.05
C ASP A 229 2.06 16.30 -17.60
N GLU A 230 2.17 17.46 -16.94
CA GLU A 230 3.05 18.57 -17.31
C GLU A 230 4.07 18.86 -16.20
N LEU A 231 5.02 17.95 -16.00
CA LEU A 231 6.09 18.16 -15.01
C LEU A 231 7.18 19.11 -15.54
N PRO A 232 7.92 19.83 -14.68
CA PRO A 232 8.95 20.79 -15.08
C PRO A 232 10.07 20.19 -15.93
N GLY A 233 10.40 18.91 -15.71
CA GLY A 233 11.45 18.22 -16.44
C GLY A 233 11.41 16.70 -16.29
N ASP A 234 12.33 16.02 -16.98
CA ASP A 234 12.46 14.57 -16.93
C ASP A 234 13.17 14.06 -15.68
N GLY A 235 13.90 14.90 -14.94
CA GLY A 235 14.65 14.50 -13.76
C GLY A 235 13.82 14.52 -12.48
N HIS A 236 13.72 13.38 -11.80
CA HIS A 236 13.04 13.27 -10.51
C HIS A 236 13.66 14.20 -9.44
N TYR A 237 14.99 14.20 -9.33
CA TYR A 237 15.72 15.06 -8.41
C TYR A 237 15.46 16.55 -8.70
N GLU A 238 15.55 16.94 -9.96
CA GLU A 238 15.33 18.31 -10.43
C GLU A 238 13.89 18.77 -10.18
N ASN A 239 12.92 17.87 -10.39
CA ASN A 239 11.51 18.15 -10.10
C ASN A 239 11.25 18.35 -8.59
N LEU A 240 11.94 17.62 -7.72
CA LEU A 240 11.85 17.83 -6.27
C LEU A 240 12.53 19.15 -5.84
N GLU A 241 13.64 19.54 -6.46
CA GLU A 241 14.24 20.87 -6.22
C GLU A 241 13.29 21.99 -6.63
N LYS A 242 12.59 21.86 -7.77
CA LYS A 242 11.52 22.78 -8.16
C LYS A 242 10.37 22.79 -7.14
N ALA A 243 9.93 21.64 -6.67
CA ALA A 243 8.91 21.56 -5.63
C ALA A 243 9.35 22.28 -4.34
N ARG A 244 10.64 22.23 -3.99
CA ARG A 244 11.20 23.00 -2.87
C ARG A 244 11.06 24.51 -3.09
N GLU A 245 11.33 25.00 -4.30
CA GLU A 245 11.13 26.41 -4.66
C GLU A 245 9.66 26.84 -4.51
N TRP A 246 8.70 25.96 -4.81
CA TRP A 246 7.28 26.21 -4.65
C TRP A 246 6.77 26.23 -3.21
N GLY A 247 7.62 25.83 -2.26
CA GLY A 247 7.33 25.88 -0.83
C GLY A 247 7.14 24.55 -0.15
N PHE A 248 7.35 23.43 -0.83
CA PHE A 248 7.28 22.11 -0.22
C PHE A 248 8.51 21.80 0.65
N LYS A 249 8.29 21.08 1.73
CA LYS A 249 9.37 20.54 2.55
C LYS A 249 9.92 19.27 1.92
N ILE A 250 11.07 19.40 1.25
CA ILE A 250 11.81 18.34 0.58
C ILE A 250 13.04 18.01 1.43
N SER A 251 13.42 16.75 1.49
CA SER A 251 14.61 16.31 2.23
C SER A 251 15.88 17.00 1.73
N GLU A 252 16.67 17.57 2.63
CA GLU A 252 18.02 18.09 2.31
C GLU A 252 19.03 16.95 2.12
N GLY A 253 18.71 15.76 2.64
CA GLY A 253 19.58 14.58 2.58
C GLY A 253 19.54 13.86 1.24
N MET A 254 18.69 14.25 0.26
CA MET A 254 18.67 13.58 -1.03
C MET A 254 19.92 13.90 -1.87
N ARG A 255 20.34 12.94 -2.66
CA ARG A 255 21.53 13.07 -3.52
C ARG A 255 21.34 12.32 -4.84
N LYS A 256 21.83 12.92 -5.92
CA LYS A 256 21.89 12.29 -7.25
C LYS A 256 23.27 11.72 -7.50
N VAL A 257 23.38 10.45 -7.87
CA VAL A 257 24.64 9.70 -8.03
C VAL A 257 24.61 8.86 -9.33
N LYS A 258 25.80 8.45 -9.79
CA LYS A 258 25.96 7.66 -11.02
C LYS A 258 26.52 6.26 -10.79
N THR A 259 27.25 6.06 -9.72
CA THR A 259 27.98 4.82 -9.47
C THR A 259 27.43 4.07 -8.27
N LEU A 260 27.65 2.76 -8.29
CA LEU A 260 27.27 1.87 -7.19
C LEU A 260 28.02 2.24 -5.89
N GLN A 261 29.29 2.68 -6.00
CA GLN A 261 30.09 3.09 -4.84
C GLN A 261 29.49 4.34 -4.17
N GLU A 262 29.05 5.33 -4.93
CA GLU A 262 28.40 6.52 -4.37
C GLU A 262 27.08 6.17 -3.66
N ILE A 263 26.36 5.12 -4.12
CA ILE A 263 25.17 4.61 -3.43
C ILE A 263 25.57 4.02 -2.08
N TYR A 264 26.64 3.19 -2.03
CA TYR A 264 27.12 2.61 -0.79
C TYR A 264 27.59 3.67 0.20
N ASP A 265 28.33 4.68 -0.27
CA ASP A 265 28.79 5.80 0.55
C ASP A 265 27.60 6.57 1.16
N PHE A 266 26.50 6.73 0.40
CA PHE A 266 25.27 7.35 0.88
C PHE A 266 24.58 6.50 1.96
N ILE A 267 24.50 5.18 1.75
CA ILE A 267 23.93 4.23 2.71
C ILE A 267 24.71 4.26 4.02
N ASP A 268 26.04 4.14 3.95
CA ASP A 268 26.93 4.07 5.12
C ASP A 268 26.90 5.38 5.93
N TYR A 269 26.84 6.53 5.24
CA TYR A 269 26.70 7.83 5.87
C TYR A 269 25.38 7.91 6.67
N TRP A 270 24.26 7.56 6.05
CA TRP A 270 22.96 7.69 6.69
C TRP A 270 22.65 6.59 7.71
N ASP A 271 23.29 5.44 7.65
CA ASP A 271 23.14 4.42 8.72
C ASP A 271 23.58 4.98 10.09
N THR A 272 24.54 5.90 10.09
CA THR A 272 25.01 6.59 11.30
C THR A 272 24.24 7.88 11.58
N GLU A 273 24.15 8.78 10.60
CA GLU A 273 23.65 10.14 10.78
C GLU A 273 22.13 10.23 10.97
N ARG A 274 21.36 9.23 10.51
CA ARG A 274 19.90 9.19 10.69
C ARG A 274 19.42 9.32 12.14
N LYS A 275 20.25 8.90 13.09
CA LYS A 275 19.94 8.97 14.54
C LYS A 275 19.85 10.41 15.06
N LYS A 276 20.37 11.39 14.32
CA LYS A 276 20.33 12.82 14.64
C LYS A 276 19.12 13.52 14.02
N LEU A 277 18.37 12.83 13.16
CA LEU A 277 17.20 13.41 12.50
C LEU A 277 16.05 13.65 13.49
N PRO A 278 15.27 14.71 13.32
CA PRO A 278 14.12 15.01 14.17
C PRO A 278 12.95 14.03 13.98
N VAL A 279 13.01 13.18 12.96
CA VAL A 279 11.97 12.24 12.56
C VAL A 279 12.53 10.84 12.33
N ALA A 280 11.69 9.82 12.44
CA ALA A 280 12.08 8.43 12.23
C ALA A 280 12.33 8.14 10.74
N THR A 281 13.41 7.37 10.48
CA THR A 281 13.76 6.82 9.16
C THR A 281 14.17 5.37 9.30
N ASP A 282 13.74 4.51 8.37
CA ASP A 282 13.96 3.07 8.43
C ASP A 282 14.89 2.53 7.31
N GLY A 283 15.38 3.41 6.44
CA GLY A 283 16.21 3.02 5.32
C GLY A 283 16.50 4.15 4.35
N ILE A 284 16.85 3.74 3.14
CA ILE A 284 17.14 4.59 1.98
C ILE A 284 16.19 4.16 0.84
N VAL A 285 15.77 5.10 0.02
CA VAL A 285 15.07 4.82 -1.24
C VAL A 285 15.99 5.21 -2.39
N LEU A 286 16.14 4.28 -3.33
CA LEU A 286 16.90 4.46 -4.55
C LEU A 286 15.92 4.53 -5.72
N LYS A 287 15.96 5.58 -6.52
CA LYS A 287 15.08 5.78 -7.68
C LYS A 287 15.91 6.15 -8.90
N VAL A 288 15.63 5.57 -10.05
CA VAL A 288 16.17 6.06 -11.33
C VAL A 288 15.71 7.49 -11.53
N ASN A 289 16.66 8.41 -11.83
CA ASN A 289 16.35 9.84 -11.86
C ASN A 289 15.48 10.26 -13.05
N SER A 290 15.73 9.73 -14.25
CA SER A 290 14.96 10.08 -15.45
C SER A 290 13.57 9.43 -15.43
N LEU A 291 12.52 10.24 -15.52
CA LEU A 291 11.12 9.78 -15.60
C LEU A 291 10.87 8.97 -16.88
N ARG A 292 11.53 9.32 -17.98
CA ARG A 292 11.53 8.55 -19.22
C ARG A 292 12.07 7.14 -18.99
N GLN A 293 13.20 7.03 -18.30
CA GLN A 293 13.80 5.73 -17.96
C GLN A 293 12.95 4.95 -16.95
N GLN A 294 12.29 5.62 -16.00
CA GLN A 294 11.33 4.99 -15.10
C GLN A 294 10.17 4.33 -15.88
N ARG A 295 9.61 5.05 -16.87
CA ARG A 295 8.56 4.51 -17.76
C ARG A 295 9.07 3.32 -18.58
N ALA A 296 10.30 3.40 -19.09
CA ALA A 296 10.92 2.30 -19.84
C ALA A 296 11.10 1.02 -19.03
N LEU A 297 11.50 1.14 -17.77
CA LEU A 297 11.68 0.02 -16.84
C LEU A 297 10.34 -0.55 -16.37
N GLY A 298 9.33 0.31 -16.21
CA GLY A 298 7.97 -0.10 -15.86
C GLY A 298 7.84 -0.68 -14.46
N TYR A 299 6.83 -1.52 -14.30
CA TYR A 299 6.38 -2.06 -13.02
C TYR A 299 6.27 -3.58 -13.05
N THR A 300 6.32 -4.18 -11.87
CA THR A 300 5.78 -5.52 -11.61
C THR A 300 4.34 -5.39 -11.09
N ALA A 301 3.65 -6.50 -10.84
CA ALA A 301 2.31 -6.46 -10.24
C ALA A 301 2.26 -5.78 -8.86
N LYS A 302 3.40 -5.62 -8.18
CA LYS A 302 3.47 -5.08 -6.80
C LYS A 302 4.38 -3.87 -6.65
N ASN A 303 5.45 -3.77 -7.43
CA ASN A 303 6.52 -2.81 -7.21
C ASN A 303 7.00 -2.19 -8.53
N PRO A 304 7.49 -0.93 -8.53
CA PRO A 304 8.22 -0.36 -9.65
C PRO A 304 9.55 -1.09 -9.83
N ARG A 305 10.01 -1.23 -11.08
CA ARG A 305 11.33 -1.80 -11.41
C ARG A 305 12.46 -0.78 -11.33
N TRP A 306 12.10 0.50 -11.28
CA TRP A 306 13.01 1.64 -11.27
C TRP A 306 13.29 2.19 -9.88
N ALA A 307 12.70 1.59 -8.84
CA ALA A 307 12.91 2.01 -7.47
C ALA A 307 12.96 0.84 -6.49
N ILE A 308 13.76 0.99 -5.46
CA ILE A 308 13.94 -0.02 -4.40
C ILE A 308 14.16 0.67 -3.06
N ALA A 309 13.77 0.02 -1.98
CA ALA A 309 14.07 0.45 -0.63
C ALA A 309 15.20 -0.41 -0.05
N TYR A 310 16.29 0.22 0.37
CA TYR A 310 17.30 -0.41 1.22
C TYR A 310 16.91 -0.16 2.68
N LYS A 311 16.78 -1.21 3.45
CA LYS A 311 16.49 -1.13 4.88
C LYS A 311 17.76 -1.27 5.69
N PHE A 312 17.97 -0.35 6.64
CA PHE A 312 19.08 -0.48 7.59
C PHE A 312 18.95 -1.78 8.40
N LYS A 313 20.07 -2.27 8.90
CA LYS A 313 20.07 -3.46 9.77
C LYS A 313 19.15 -3.23 10.95
N ALA A 314 18.22 -4.18 11.15
CA ALA A 314 17.31 -4.14 12.27
C ALA A 314 18.09 -4.21 13.59
N GLU A 315 17.65 -3.44 14.58
CA GLU A 315 18.13 -3.61 15.94
C GLU A 315 17.80 -5.03 16.42
N ARG A 316 18.71 -5.59 17.24
CA ARG A 316 18.58 -6.91 17.82
C ARG A 316 18.50 -6.79 19.33
N ALA A 317 17.53 -7.44 19.94
CA ALA A 317 17.42 -7.58 21.40
C ALA A 317 17.48 -9.04 21.79
N CYS A 318 18.01 -9.30 23.00
CA CYS A 318 18.02 -10.64 23.59
C CYS A 318 17.01 -10.68 24.74
N THR A 319 16.15 -11.72 24.76
CA THR A 319 15.15 -11.92 25.81
C THR A 319 14.83 -13.40 26.00
N ARG A 320 14.20 -13.74 27.13
CA ARG A 320 13.88 -15.13 27.49
C ARG A 320 12.61 -15.60 26.82
N LEU A 321 12.64 -16.79 26.22
CA LEU A 321 11.48 -17.50 25.69
C LEU A 321 10.71 -18.18 26.83
N ASN A 322 9.47 -17.76 27.07
CA ASN A 322 8.64 -18.32 28.13
C ASN A 322 7.83 -19.53 27.64
N GLU A 323 7.21 -19.42 26.48
CA GLU A 323 6.40 -20.49 25.87
C GLU A 323 6.28 -20.31 24.36
N VAL A 324 5.83 -21.35 23.66
CA VAL A 324 5.44 -21.29 22.26
C VAL A 324 3.96 -21.66 22.14
N THR A 325 3.18 -20.77 21.57
CA THR A 325 1.76 -20.98 21.25
C THR A 325 1.59 -21.17 19.75
N PHE A 326 0.49 -21.80 19.34
CA PHE A 326 0.22 -22.12 17.95
C PHE A 326 -1.08 -21.43 17.50
N GLN A 327 -1.03 -20.70 16.40
CA GLN A 327 -2.15 -19.98 15.85
C GLN A 327 -2.57 -20.58 14.52
N VAL A 328 -3.89 -20.70 14.31
CA VAL A 328 -4.46 -21.21 13.07
C VAL A 328 -4.90 -20.04 12.19
N GLY A 329 -4.35 -19.96 11.00
CA GLY A 329 -4.71 -18.93 10.02
C GLY A 329 -5.94 -19.30 9.19
N ARG A 330 -6.35 -18.37 8.35
CA ARG A 330 -7.50 -18.49 7.43
C ARG A 330 -7.46 -19.74 6.53
N THR A 331 -6.27 -20.13 6.10
CA THR A 331 -6.05 -21.29 5.23
C THR A 331 -5.85 -22.58 5.99
N GLY A 332 -6.00 -22.56 7.32
CA GLY A 332 -5.68 -23.68 8.19
C GLY A 332 -4.21 -23.82 8.56
N ALA A 333 -3.32 -22.99 8.00
CA ALA A 333 -1.90 -23.02 8.34
C ALA A 333 -1.69 -22.74 9.83
N VAL A 334 -0.91 -23.61 10.49
CA VAL A 334 -0.59 -23.51 11.91
C VAL A 334 0.77 -22.84 12.07
N THR A 335 0.76 -21.65 12.64
CA THR A 335 1.96 -20.82 12.82
C THR A 335 2.38 -20.80 14.29
N PRO A 336 3.61 -21.22 14.62
CA PRO A 336 4.14 -21.13 15.97
C PRO A 336 4.52 -19.66 16.30
N VAL A 337 4.20 -19.25 17.52
CA VAL A 337 4.48 -17.91 18.04
C VAL A 337 5.21 -18.01 19.37
N ALA A 338 6.39 -17.44 19.45
CA ALA A 338 7.15 -17.31 20.68
C ALA A 338 6.51 -16.24 21.58
N ASN A 339 6.23 -16.58 22.82
CA ASN A 339 5.87 -15.63 23.88
C ASN A 339 7.11 -15.47 24.78
N MET A 340 7.55 -14.23 24.96
CA MET A 340 8.83 -13.88 25.57
C MET A 340 8.66 -12.92 26.71
N GLU A 341 9.67 -12.79 27.56
CA GLU A 341 9.76 -11.66 28.47
C GLU A 341 9.78 -10.37 27.68
N PRO A 342 9.08 -9.33 28.16
CA PRO A 342 9.03 -8.03 27.47
C PRO A 342 10.42 -7.45 27.28
N VAL A 343 10.76 -7.06 26.05
CA VAL A 343 12.03 -6.42 25.72
C VAL A 343 11.83 -5.19 24.85
N GLN A 344 12.61 -4.15 25.09
CA GLN A 344 12.60 -2.97 24.24
C GLN A 344 13.34 -3.24 22.93
N LEU A 345 12.70 -2.96 21.81
CA LEU A 345 13.27 -3.16 20.48
C LEU A 345 12.67 -2.16 19.49
N ALA A 346 13.53 -1.33 18.90
CA ALA A 346 13.16 -0.28 17.96
C ALA A 346 11.97 0.58 18.47
N GLY A 347 12.13 1.14 19.67
CA GLY A 347 11.16 2.04 20.30
C GLY A 347 9.84 1.42 20.74
N THR A 348 9.71 0.10 20.74
CA THR A 348 8.50 -0.60 21.23
C THR A 348 8.84 -1.76 22.16
N THR A 349 7.89 -2.09 23.04
CA THR A 349 8.00 -3.29 23.88
C THR A 349 7.49 -4.50 23.12
N VAL A 350 8.40 -5.45 22.83
CA VAL A 350 8.10 -6.72 22.15
C VAL A 350 7.91 -7.81 23.19
N ARG A 351 6.82 -8.58 23.06
CA ARG A 351 6.47 -9.72 23.91
C ARG A 351 6.26 -11.01 23.11
N ARG A 352 6.04 -10.88 21.80
CA ARG A 352 5.72 -12.01 20.90
C ARG A 352 6.51 -11.86 19.61
N ALA A 353 6.96 -13.02 19.08
CA ALA A 353 7.67 -13.07 17.80
C ALA A 353 7.24 -14.32 17.01
N THR A 354 7.29 -14.23 15.68
CA THR A 354 7.00 -15.37 14.82
C THR A 354 8.15 -16.38 14.82
N LEU A 355 7.80 -17.67 14.72
CA LEU A 355 8.72 -18.81 14.54
C LEU A 355 8.50 -19.51 13.19
N ASN A 356 7.74 -18.92 12.29
CA ASN A 356 7.45 -19.36 10.94
C ASN A 356 6.79 -20.75 10.87
N ASN A 357 7.53 -21.86 11.11
CA ASN A 357 7.08 -23.25 11.01
C ASN A 357 7.95 -24.19 11.88
N GLU A 358 7.63 -25.49 11.85
CA GLU A 358 8.38 -26.50 12.60
C GLU A 358 9.85 -26.60 12.17
N ASP A 359 10.14 -26.56 10.87
CA ASP A 359 11.50 -26.68 10.35
C ASP A 359 12.40 -25.55 10.87
N PHE A 360 11.83 -24.34 11.01
CA PHE A 360 12.53 -23.20 11.59
C PHE A 360 12.82 -23.39 13.08
N ILE A 361 11.86 -23.92 13.86
CA ILE A 361 12.06 -24.25 15.28
C ILE A 361 13.21 -25.26 15.42
N ARG A 362 13.21 -26.30 14.58
CA ARG A 362 14.27 -27.33 14.58
C ARG A 362 15.62 -26.77 14.16
N SER A 363 15.66 -25.88 13.17
CA SER A 363 16.92 -25.27 12.71
C SER A 363 17.59 -24.42 13.79
N LEU A 364 16.80 -23.85 14.70
CA LEU A 364 17.28 -23.09 15.85
C LEU A 364 17.59 -23.97 17.07
N ASP A 365 17.23 -25.26 17.04
CA ASP A 365 17.27 -26.14 18.22
C ASP A 365 16.63 -25.44 19.43
N LEU A 366 15.43 -24.90 19.25
CA LEU A 366 14.78 -24.02 20.20
C LEU A 366 14.22 -24.80 21.42
N HIS A 367 14.54 -24.30 22.63
CA HIS A 367 14.07 -24.84 23.89
C HIS A 367 13.31 -23.78 24.70
N ILE A 368 12.31 -24.22 25.47
CA ILE A 368 11.63 -23.35 26.42
C ILE A 368 12.61 -22.90 27.50
N GLY A 369 12.63 -21.61 27.76
CA GLY A 369 13.57 -20.97 28.69
C GLY A 369 14.85 -20.46 28.04
N ASP A 370 15.09 -20.71 26.73
CA ASP A 370 16.21 -20.16 25.99
C ASP A 370 16.19 -18.62 25.99
N TYR A 371 17.38 -18.04 25.97
CA TYR A 371 17.55 -16.64 25.60
C TYR A 371 17.62 -16.54 24.07
N VAL A 372 16.73 -15.77 23.48
CA VAL A 372 16.55 -15.68 22.03
C VAL A 372 16.84 -14.28 21.53
N TYR A 373 17.47 -14.19 20.38
CA TYR A 373 17.68 -12.93 19.68
C TYR A 373 16.47 -12.61 18.83
N VAL A 374 15.93 -11.41 19.03
CA VAL A 374 14.72 -10.92 18.37
C VAL A 374 15.07 -9.71 17.50
N GLU A 375 14.59 -9.70 16.28
CA GLU A 375 14.63 -8.59 15.34
C GLU A 375 13.23 -8.25 14.86
N LYS A 376 13.00 -6.99 14.46
CA LYS A 376 11.79 -6.65 13.71
C LYS A 376 12.03 -6.77 12.21
N GLY A 377 11.40 -7.74 11.57
CA GLY A 377 11.39 -7.88 10.13
C GLY A 377 10.66 -6.70 9.48
N GLY A 378 11.38 -5.89 8.68
CA GLY A 378 10.83 -4.66 8.11
C GLY A 378 10.42 -3.63 9.16
N GLU A 379 11.03 -3.70 10.35
CA GLU A 379 10.78 -2.86 11.54
C GLU A 379 9.35 -2.97 12.12
N ILE A 380 8.53 -3.91 11.65
CA ILE A 380 7.13 -4.06 12.07
C ILE A 380 6.91 -5.38 12.79
N ILE A 381 7.25 -6.52 12.18
CA ILE A 381 6.92 -7.85 12.70
C ILE A 381 8.12 -8.45 13.42
N PRO A 382 8.02 -8.70 14.75
CA PRO A 382 9.08 -9.36 15.49
C PRO A 382 9.28 -10.81 15.02
N LYS A 383 10.53 -11.22 14.82
CA LYS A 383 10.93 -12.57 14.49
C LYS A 383 12.13 -12.99 15.35
N ILE A 384 12.19 -14.25 15.71
CA ILE A 384 13.38 -14.83 16.34
C ILE A 384 14.41 -15.09 15.23
N VAL A 385 15.67 -14.76 15.47
CA VAL A 385 16.76 -14.92 14.51
C VAL A 385 17.91 -15.78 15.02
N GLY A 386 17.86 -16.17 16.28
CA GLY A 386 18.88 -17.01 16.89
C GLY A 386 18.62 -17.30 18.35
N VAL A 387 19.43 -18.19 18.92
CA VAL A 387 19.41 -18.61 20.32
C VAL A 387 20.80 -18.35 20.92
N ASP A 388 20.83 -17.82 22.13
CA ASP A 388 22.03 -17.76 22.95
C ASP A 388 22.20 -19.08 23.71
N ILE A 389 22.93 -19.99 23.09
CA ILE A 389 23.14 -21.34 23.62
C ILE A 389 23.92 -21.33 24.93
N GLU A 390 24.80 -20.33 25.12
CA GLU A 390 25.62 -20.23 26.34
C GLU A 390 24.77 -19.94 27.59
N GLN A 391 23.65 -19.24 27.38
CA GLN A 391 22.72 -18.91 28.46
C GLN A 391 21.56 -19.93 28.61
N ARG A 392 21.58 -21.04 27.87
CA ARG A 392 20.51 -22.06 27.94
C ARG A 392 20.43 -22.68 29.32
N PRO A 393 19.27 -22.69 29.98
CA PRO A 393 19.07 -23.39 31.24
C PRO A 393 19.30 -24.89 31.09
N ILE A 394 19.93 -25.55 32.09
CA ILE A 394 20.22 -27.01 32.08
C ILE A 394 18.95 -27.85 31.96
N ILE A 395 17.82 -27.34 32.46
CA ILE A 395 16.52 -28.04 32.46
C ILE A 395 15.63 -27.61 31.28
N ALA A 396 16.17 -26.86 30.29
CA ALA A 396 15.41 -26.44 29.14
C ALA A 396 14.89 -27.61 28.31
N GLN A 397 13.61 -27.59 27.94
CA GLN A 397 12.97 -28.64 27.14
C GLN A 397 12.83 -28.23 25.70
N PRO A 398 13.10 -29.11 24.72
CA PRO A 398 12.90 -28.82 23.33
C PRO A 398 11.46 -28.38 23.04
N VAL A 399 11.29 -27.35 22.19
CA VAL A 399 9.97 -26.98 21.69
C VAL A 399 9.45 -28.06 20.76
N THR A 400 8.31 -28.64 21.11
CA THR A 400 7.64 -29.66 20.30
C THR A 400 6.49 -29.03 19.53
N PHE A 401 6.44 -29.30 18.22
CA PHE A 401 5.33 -28.83 17.38
C PHE A 401 4.07 -29.66 17.68
N VAL A 402 2.88 -29.02 17.63
CA VAL A 402 1.61 -29.68 17.91
C VAL A 402 1.22 -30.65 16.78
N THR A 403 0.62 -31.77 17.12
CA THR A 403 0.14 -32.76 16.15
C THR A 403 -1.34 -32.62 15.82
N HIS A 404 -2.07 -31.89 16.64
CA HIS A 404 -3.50 -31.60 16.48
C HIS A 404 -3.75 -30.09 16.50
N CYS A 405 -4.79 -29.69 15.81
CA CYS A 405 -5.21 -28.30 15.75
C CYS A 405 -5.56 -27.78 17.15
N PRO A 406 -4.95 -26.69 17.62
CA PRO A 406 -5.22 -26.15 18.96
C PRO A 406 -6.65 -25.60 19.12
N GLU A 407 -7.35 -25.36 18.01
CA GLU A 407 -8.67 -24.75 18.02
C GLU A 407 -9.82 -25.76 17.88
N CYS A 408 -9.66 -26.78 17.05
CA CYS A 408 -10.74 -27.74 16.77
C CYS A 408 -10.35 -29.21 17.03
N GLY A 409 -9.12 -29.52 17.44
CA GLY A 409 -8.65 -30.87 17.77
C GLY A 409 -8.40 -31.76 16.55
N ALA A 410 -8.62 -31.33 15.33
CA ALA A 410 -8.37 -32.13 14.13
C ALA A 410 -6.87 -32.45 13.98
N LYS A 411 -6.52 -33.68 13.55
CA LYS A 411 -5.14 -34.02 13.26
C LYS A 411 -4.57 -33.16 12.14
N LEU A 412 -3.42 -32.55 12.39
CA LEU A 412 -2.75 -31.71 11.41
C LEU A 412 -2.16 -32.53 10.25
N VAL A 413 -2.12 -31.94 9.07
CA VAL A 413 -1.54 -32.53 7.87
C VAL A 413 -0.44 -31.60 7.32
N ARG A 414 0.60 -32.19 6.74
CA ARG A 414 1.62 -31.48 6.01
C ARG A 414 1.59 -31.94 4.56
N TYR A 415 1.40 -31.00 3.63
CA TYR A 415 1.37 -31.33 2.21
C TYR A 415 2.79 -31.44 1.66
N GLU A 416 2.96 -32.29 0.65
CA GLU A 416 4.26 -32.49 0.00
C GLU A 416 4.77 -31.16 -0.61
N GLY A 417 6.02 -30.81 -0.32
CA GLY A 417 6.64 -29.56 -0.76
C GLY A 417 6.29 -28.33 0.08
N GLU A 418 5.46 -28.46 1.12
CA GLU A 418 5.11 -27.34 1.99
C GLU A 418 5.77 -27.44 3.37
N ALA A 419 6.25 -26.30 3.88
CA ALA A 419 6.90 -26.22 5.19
C ALA A 419 5.90 -26.14 6.36
N ALA A 420 4.66 -25.73 6.09
CA ALA A 420 3.64 -25.53 7.11
C ALA A 420 2.79 -26.79 7.36
N TYR A 421 2.31 -26.94 8.58
CA TYR A 421 1.22 -27.84 8.91
C TYR A 421 -0.12 -27.16 8.80
N TYR A 422 -1.14 -27.91 8.41
CA TYR A 422 -2.49 -27.38 8.18
C TYR A 422 -3.54 -28.15 8.96
N CYS A 423 -4.52 -27.43 9.47
CA CYS A 423 -5.77 -28.00 9.96
C CYS A 423 -6.67 -28.32 8.77
N PRO A 424 -7.02 -29.60 8.51
CA PRO A 424 -7.84 -29.97 7.36
C PRO A 424 -9.34 -29.70 7.57
N ASN A 425 -9.77 -29.34 8.78
CA ASN A 425 -11.17 -29.08 9.12
C ASN A 425 -11.59 -27.66 8.71
N ASP A 426 -11.66 -27.41 7.42
CA ASP A 426 -11.96 -26.10 6.87
C ASP A 426 -13.40 -25.64 7.12
N ALA A 427 -14.34 -26.56 7.22
CA ALA A 427 -15.76 -26.27 7.46
C ALA A 427 -16.12 -26.08 8.95
N GLY A 428 -15.30 -26.61 9.88
CA GLY A 428 -15.61 -26.61 11.30
C GLY A 428 -14.62 -25.87 12.20
N CYS A 429 -13.45 -25.48 11.69
CA CYS A 429 -12.45 -24.79 12.49
C CYS A 429 -12.74 -23.28 12.59
N PRO A 430 -13.00 -22.73 13.81
CA PRO A 430 -13.42 -21.37 14.00
C PRO A 430 -12.51 -20.30 13.36
N PRO A 431 -11.18 -20.32 13.52
CA PRO A 431 -10.29 -19.36 12.87
C PRO A 431 -10.36 -19.39 11.35
N GLN A 432 -10.56 -20.58 10.74
CA GLN A 432 -10.67 -20.70 9.30
C GLN A 432 -11.99 -20.09 8.77
N ILE A 433 -13.09 -20.33 9.49
CA ILE A 433 -14.40 -19.76 9.16
C ILE A 433 -14.34 -18.23 9.26
N LYS A 434 -13.91 -17.72 10.43
CA LYS A 434 -13.81 -16.27 10.67
C LYS A 434 -12.87 -15.60 9.68
N GLY A 435 -11.68 -16.16 9.46
CA GLY A 435 -10.70 -15.59 8.54
C GLY A 435 -11.15 -15.59 7.07
N ARG A 436 -11.99 -16.53 6.63
CA ARG A 436 -12.61 -16.49 5.30
C ARG A 436 -13.65 -15.35 5.19
N ILE A 437 -14.43 -15.13 6.24
CA ILE A 437 -15.39 -14.02 6.29
C ILE A 437 -14.64 -12.68 6.31
N GLU A 438 -13.58 -12.55 7.11
CA GLU A 438 -12.71 -11.35 7.15
C GLU A 438 -12.08 -11.06 5.79
N HIS A 439 -11.62 -12.09 5.08
CA HIS A 439 -11.12 -11.94 3.72
C HIS A 439 -12.20 -11.46 2.76
N PHE A 440 -13.38 -12.09 2.82
CA PHE A 440 -14.50 -11.76 1.95
C PHE A 440 -14.96 -10.31 2.09
N ILE A 441 -15.07 -9.80 3.32
CA ILE A 441 -15.48 -8.41 3.59
C ILE A 441 -14.39 -7.38 3.32
N SER A 442 -13.13 -7.80 3.15
CA SER A 442 -11.99 -6.89 3.02
C SER A 442 -12.13 -5.92 1.86
N ARG A 443 -11.42 -4.77 1.94
CA ARG A 443 -11.42 -3.70 0.92
C ARG A 443 -11.13 -4.19 -0.49
N LYS A 444 -10.20 -5.11 -0.65
CA LYS A 444 -9.81 -5.68 -1.94
C LYS A 444 -10.79 -6.72 -2.48
N ALA A 445 -11.60 -7.30 -1.60
CA ALA A 445 -12.65 -8.27 -1.93
C ALA A 445 -13.99 -7.56 -2.08
N MET A 446 -14.96 -7.83 -1.23
CA MET A 446 -16.32 -7.28 -1.34
C MET A 446 -16.48 -5.88 -0.77
N ASN A 447 -15.43 -5.33 -0.11
CA ASN A 447 -15.42 -3.97 0.46
C ASN A 447 -16.62 -3.65 1.34
N ILE A 448 -16.93 -4.56 2.27
CA ILE A 448 -18.04 -4.34 3.21
C ILE A 448 -17.49 -3.58 4.41
N ASP A 449 -17.65 -2.27 4.39
CA ASP A 449 -17.25 -1.41 5.50
C ASP A 449 -18.13 -1.65 6.75
N SER A 450 -17.62 -1.26 7.91
CA SER A 450 -18.31 -1.38 9.21
C SER A 450 -18.35 -2.78 9.82
N ILE A 451 -17.78 -3.79 9.17
CA ILE A 451 -17.57 -5.12 9.75
C ILE A 451 -16.07 -5.32 9.93
N GLY A 452 -15.61 -5.39 11.17
CA GLY A 452 -14.23 -5.71 11.53
C GLY A 452 -14.11 -7.12 12.12
N PRO A 453 -12.87 -7.58 12.46
CA PRO A 453 -12.64 -8.89 13.08
C PRO A 453 -13.47 -9.15 14.35
N GLU A 454 -13.65 -8.13 15.19
CA GLU A 454 -14.47 -8.22 16.40
C GLU A 454 -15.95 -8.46 16.08
N THR A 455 -16.47 -7.76 15.07
CA THR A 455 -17.86 -7.96 14.62
C THR A 455 -18.05 -9.35 13.99
N VAL A 456 -17.08 -9.83 13.22
CA VAL A 456 -17.10 -11.20 12.67
C VAL A 456 -17.11 -12.23 13.79
N ASP A 457 -16.28 -12.05 14.81
CA ASP A 457 -16.24 -12.93 16.00
C ASP A 457 -17.59 -12.94 16.75
N ASP A 458 -18.19 -11.76 16.92
CA ASP A 458 -19.50 -11.58 17.56
C ASP A 458 -20.60 -12.31 16.75
N PHE A 459 -20.65 -12.10 15.46
CA PHE A 459 -21.60 -12.78 14.56
C PHE A 459 -21.42 -14.32 14.58
N TYR A 460 -20.18 -14.77 14.59
CA TYR A 460 -19.87 -16.18 14.68
C TYR A 460 -20.33 -16.78 16.01
N ARG A 461 -20.07 -16.13 17.15
CA ARG A 461 -20.49 -16.59 18.49
C ARG A 461 -22.01 -16.67 18.63
N HIS A 462 -22.72 -15.69 18.07
CA HIS A 462 -24.20 -15.67 18.08
C HIS A 462 -24.83 -16.57 17.02
N GLY A 463 -24.02 -17.26 16.21
CA GLY A 463 -24.52 -18.17 15.18
C GLY A 463 -25.14 -17.52 13.96
N LEU A 464 -24.93 -16.21 13.79
CA LEU A 464 -25.42 -15.44 12.63
C LEU A 464 -24.67 -15.81 11.34
N VAL A 465 -23.38 -16.15 11.45
CA VAL A 465 -22.56 -16.50 10.29
C VAL A 465 -21.76 -17.80 10.54
N ARG A 466 -21.73 -18.65 9.52
CA ARG A 466 -20.88 -19.87 9.43
C ARG A 466 -20.09 -19.91 8.11
N ASN A 467 -20.53 -19.17 7.12
CA ASN A 467 -19.86 -18.99 5.84
C ASN A 467 -20.14 -17.59 5.27
N VAL A 468 -19.50 -17.23 4.20
CA VAL A 468 -19.59 -15.89 3.60
C VAL A 468 -21.00 -15.56 3.04
N ALA A 469 -21.78 -16.57 2.63
CA ALA A 469 -23.12 -16.34 2.11
C ALA A 469 -24.13 -15.96 3.21
N ASP A 470 -23.88 -16.37 4.46
CA ASP A 470 -24.74 -16.04 5.59
C ASP A 470 -24.76 -14.53 5.91
N LEU A 471 -23.75 -13.78 5.45
CA LEU A 471 -23.71 -12.32 5.59
C LEU A 471 -24.94 -11.67 4.94
N TYR A 472 -25.43 -12.21 3.82
CA TYR A 472 -26.54 -11.67 3.06
C TYR A 472 -27.94 -12.02 3.64
N ASP A 473 -27.97 -12.88 4.68
CA ASP A 473 -29.18 -13.19 5.47
C ASP A 473 -29.30 -12.31 6.73
N ILE A 474 -28.29 -11.49 7.03
CA ILE A 474 -28.29 -10.67 8.24
C ILE A 474 -29.27 -9.51 8.12
N GLU A 475 -30.16 -9.42 9.12
CA GLU A 475 -31.11 -8.32 9.26
C GLU A 475 -30.73 -7.37 10.40
N VAL A 476 -31.12 -6.08 10.26
CA VAL A 476 -30.87 -5.04 11.27
C VAL A 476 -31.29 -5.48 12.68
N GLN A 477 -32.42 -6.16 12.80
CA GLN A 477 -32.97 -6.60 14.09
C GLN A 477 -32.07 -7.60 14.81
N GLN A 478 -31.36 -8.47 14.08
CA GLN A 478 -30.45 -9.46 14.64
C GLN A 478 -29.19 -8.84 15.23
N ILE A 479 -28.73 -7.69 14.69
CA ILE A 479 -27.55 -6.95 15.16
C ILE A 479 -27.93 -6.02 16.32
N ASN A 480 -29.12 -5.41 16.24
CA ASN A 480 -29.53 -4.32 17.11
C ASN A 480 -29.92 -4.75 18.52
N GLY A 481 -30.34 -6.01 18.72
CA GLY A 481 -30.71 -6.63 20.00
C GLY A 481 -31.61 -5.78 20.91
N ASP A 482 -31.03 -4.85 21.62
CA ASP A 482 -31.69 -3.98 22.62
C ASP A 482 -32.06 -2.58 22.09
N GLY A 483 -31.85 -2.28 20.81
CA GLY A 483 -32.13 -0.97 20.19
C GLY A 483 -31.00 0.07 20.31
N SER A 484 -29.93 -0.23 21.04
CA SER A 484 -28.83 0.72 21.27
C SER A 484 -27.89 0.91 20.09
N ARG A 485 -27.89 -0.04 19.11
CA ARG A 485 -26.96 -0.09 17.97
C ARG A 485 -27.64 0.11 16.61
N GLN A 486 -28.81 0.72 16.56
CA GLN A 486 -29.65 0.87 15.35
C GLN A 486 -28.84 1.42 14.14
N LYS A 487 -28.18 2.57 14.31
CA LYS A 487 -27.40 3.20 13.23
C LYS A 487 -26.23 2.34 12.74
N SER A 488 -25.56 1.66 13.65
CA SER A 488 -24.46 0.75 13.30
C SER A 488 -24.96 -0.48 12.54
N ALA A 489 -26.08 -1.05 12.97
CA ALA A 489 -26.73 -2.19 12.32
C ALA A 489 -27.20 -1.84 10.91
N GLU A 490 -27.87 -0.71 10.73
CA GLU A 490 -28.28 -0.19 9.43
C GLU A 490 -27.09 0.01 8.48
N LYS A 491 -25.99 0.56 8.98
CA LYS A 491 -24.79 0.76 8.20
C LYS A 491 -24.17 -0.56 7.73
N ILE A 492 -24.10 -1.57 8.59
CA ILE A 492 -23.63 -2.91 8.24
C ILE A 492 -24.49 -3.51 7.14
N VAL A 493 -25.79 -3.53 7.32
CA VAL A 493 -26.73 -4.10 6.33
C VAL A 493 -26.67 -3.36 5.00
N ASN A 494 -26.59 -2.01 5.02
CA ASN A 494 -26.41 -1.22 3.81
C ASN A 494 -25.08 -1.51 3.11
N GLY A 495 -24.00 -1.71 3.85
CA GLY A 495 -22.70 -2.09 3.30
C GLY A 495 -22.72 -3.47 2.64
N ILE A 496 -23.41 -4.44 3.26
CA ILE A 496 -23.63 -5.77 2.68
C ILE A 496 -24.44 -5.66 1.38
N GLU A 497 -25.51 -4.88 1.37
CA GLU A 497 -26.32 -4.68 0.17
C GLU A 497 -25.54 -4.00 -0.96
N ALA A 498 -24.79 -2.96 -0.65
CA ALA A 498 -23.94 -2.26 -1.62
C ALA A 498 -22.88 -3.19 -2.24
N SER A 499 -22.39 -4.18 -1.48
CA SER A 499 -21.37 -5.12 -1.96
C SER A 499 -21.85 -6.00 -3.14
N LYS A 500 -23.15 -6.15 -3.35
CA LYS A 500 -23.72 -6.88 -4.50
C LYS A 500 -23.34 -6.27 -5.86
N GLN A 501 -22.94 -4.99 -5.87
CA GLN A 501 -22.49 -4.28 -7.08
C GLN A 501 -20.99 -4.41 -7.33
N VAL A 502 -20.25 -5.08 -6.45
CA VAL A 502 -18.80 -5.28 -6.60
C VAL A 502 -18.52 -6.10 -7.87
N PRO A 503 -17.55 -5.68 -8.72
CA PRO A 503 -17.27 -6.35 -10.00
C PRO A 503 -16.86 -7.81 -9.85
N PHE A 504 -17.18 -8.62 -10.85
CA PHE A 504 -16.93 -10.07 -10.88
C PHE A 504 -15.48 -10.48 -10.56
N GLU A 505 -14.51 -9.73 -11.03
CA GLU A 505 -13.07 -9.98 -10.76
C GLU A 505 -12.78 -10.00 -9.26
N ARG A 506 -13.42 -9.11 -8.51
CA ARG A 506 -13.28 -9.02 -7.05
C ARG A 506 -14.10 -10.09 -6.34
N VAL A 507 -15.24 -10.48 -6.89
CA VAL A 507 -16.01 -11.62 -6.38
C VAL A 507 -15.16 -12.90 -6.45
N VAL A 508 -14.49 -13.16 -7.56
CA VAL A 508 -13.56 -14.31 -7.71
C VAL A 508 -12.45 -14.28 -6.64
N PHE A 509 -11.87 -13.10 -6.40
CA PHE A 509 -10.89 -12.93 -5.32
C PHE A 509 -11.50 -13.16 -3.94
N ALA A 510 -12.71 -12.66 -3.70
CA ALA A 510 -13.42 -12.76 -2.42
C ALA A 510 -13.78 -14.22 -2.05
N LEU A 511 -13.97 -15.11 -3.03
CA LEU A 511 -14.17 -16.55 -2.78
C LEU A 511 -13.00 -17.19 -2.01
N GLY A 512 -11.82 -16.57 -2.01
CA GLY A 512 -10.67 -16.99 -1.22
C GLY A 512 -10.07 -18.32 -1.65
N ILE A 513 -10.13 -18.66 -2.95
CA ILE A 513 -9.52 -19.85 -3.53
C ILE A 513 -8.02 -19.86 -3.22
N ARG A 514 -7.53 -20.97 -2.69
CA ARG A 514 -6.12 -21.08 -2.29
C ARG A 514 -5.19 -20.81 -3.49
N PHE A 515 -4.10 -20.08 -3.28
CA PHE A 515 -3.14 -19.62 -4.28
C PHE A 515 -3.68 -18.62 -5.32
N VAL A 516 -4.98 -18.27 -5.29
CA VAL A 516 -5.56 -17.26 -6.15
C VAL A 516 -5.52 -15.92 -5.43
N GLY A 517 -4.54 -15.09 -5.80
CA GLY A 517 -4.45 -13.69 -5.36
C GLY A 517 -5.27 -12.75 -6.23
N GLU A 518 -5.29 -11.47 -5.90
CA GLU A 518 -6.05 -10.42 -6.60
C GLU A 518 -5.75 -10.40 -8.12
N THR A 519 -4.47 -10.44 -8.51
CA THR A 519 -4.04 -10.44 -9.91
C THR A 519 -4.53 -11.70 -10.63
N THR A 520 -4.35 -12.87 -10.02
CA THR A 520 -4.77 -14.15 -10.61
C THR A 520 -6.29 -14.22 -10.74
N ALA A 521 -7.04 -13.74 -9.73
CA ALA A 521 -8.49 -13.68 -9.78
C ALA A 521 -8.99 -12.83 -10.95
N ARG A 522 -8.36 -11.67 -11.18
CA ARG A 522 -8.66 -10.78 -12.31
C ARG A 522 -8.38 -11.47 -13.66
N LEU A 523 -7.24 -12.14 -13.79
CA LEU A 523 -6.90 -12.88 -15.02
C LEU A 523 -7.90 -14.01 -15.29
N LEU A 524 -8.26 -14.80 -14.30
CA LEU A 524 -9.27 -15.86 -14.40
C LEU A 524 -10.63 -15.30 -14.79
N ALA A 525 -11.08 -14.23 -14.13
CA ALA A 525 -12.37 -13.60 -14.41
C ALA A 525 -12.47 -13.06 -15.83
N ARG A 526 -11.40 -12.43 -16.32
CA ARG A 526 -11.34 -11.90 -17.70
C ARG A 526 -11.28 -12.99 -18.75
N HIS A 527 -10.54 -14.08 -18.50
CA HIS A 527 -10.43 -15.19 -19.42
C HIS A 527 -11.75 -15.97 -19.55
N PHE A 528 -12.34 -16.35 -18.42
CA PHE A 528 -13.55 -17.17 -18.39
C PHE A 528 -14.85 -16.38 -18.48
N LYS A 529 -14.81 -15.07 -18.20
CA LYS A 529 -15.93 -14.11 -18.29
C LYS A 529 -17.11 -14.38 -17.34
N THR A 530 -17.38 -15.63 -16.98
CA THR A 530 -18.45 -16.02 -16.05
C THR A 530 -17.96 -17.03 -15.03
N ILE A 531 -18.63 -17.08 -13.86
CA ILE A 531 -18.32 -18.06 -12.82
C ILE A 531 -18.58 -19.50 -13.29
N ASP A 532 -19.59 -19.71 -14.16
CA ASP A 532 -19.92 -21.03 -14.69
C ASP A 532 -18.83 -21.56 -15.62
N ALA A 533 -18.31 -20.72 -16.50
CA ALA A 533 -17.20 -21.09 -17.37
C ALA A 533 -15.91 -21.40 -16.55
N LEU A 534 -15.65 -20.60 -15.50
CA LEU A 534 -14.53 -20.84 -14.59
C LEU A 534 -14.70 -22.14 -13.80
N ALA A 535 -15.91 -22.44 -13.32
CA ALA A 535 -16.23 -23.65 -12.57
C ALA A 535 -16.13 -24.92 -13.44
N ALA A 536 -16.48 -24.81 -14.73
CA ALA A 536 -16.45 -25.90 -15.69
C ALA A 536 -15.06 -26.11 -16.34
N ALA A 537 -14.10 -25.22 -16.10
CA ALA A 537 -12.80 -25.22 -16.75
C ALA A 537 -12.00 -26.50 -16.47
N SER A 538 -11.41 -27.07 -17.51
CA SER A 538 -10.47 -28.18 -17.40
C SER A 538 -9.10 -27.70 -16.92
N LEU A 539 -8.23 -28.65 -16.53
CA LEU A 539 -6.84 -28.32 -16.19
C LEU A 539 -6.14 -27.58 -17.33
N GLN A 540 -6.39 -27.99 -18.57
CA GLN A 540 -5.76 -27.41 -19.76
C GLN A 540 -6.25 -25.99 -20.00
N ASP A 541 -7.55 -25.72 -19.88
CA ASP A 541 -8.12 -24.39 -20.05
C ASP A 541 -7.54 -23.41 -19.00
N LEU A 542 -7.36 -23.87 -17.77
CA LEU A 542 -6.75 -23.07 -16.70
C LEU A 542 -5.27 -22.78 -16.93
N LEU A 543 -4.52 -23.72 -17.50
CA LEU A 543 -3.09 -23.55 -17.82
C LEU A 543 -2.86 -22.62 -19.03
N GLU A 544 -3.88 -22.36 -19.85
CA GLU A 544 -3.81 -21.38 -20.93
C GLU A 544 -3.82 -19.93 -20.42
N VAL A 545 -4.29 -19.71 -19.18
CA VAL A 545 -4.29 -18.38 -18.55
C VAL A 545 -2.86 -18.02 -18.14
N GLU A 546 -2.33 -16.93 -18.68
CA GLU A 546 -0.98 -16.46 -18.36
C GLU A 546 -0.82 -16.23 -16.85
N GLY A 547 0.24 -16.79 -16.25
CA GLY A 547 0.51 -16.69 -14.83
C GLY A 547 -0.22 -17.74 -13.95
N VAL A 548 -1.02 -18.63 -14.55
CA VAL A 548 -1.67 -19.75 -13.86
C VAL A 548 -0.84 -21.02 -14.07
N GLY A 549 -0.13 -21.44 -13.04
CA GLY A 549 0.59 -22.72 -13.02
C GLY A 549 -0.27 -23.88 -12.52
N GLU A 550 0.27 -25.09 -12.60
CA GLU A 550 -0.44 -26.34 -12.24
C GLU A 550 -1.00 -26.33 -10.80
N VAL A 551 -0.27 -25.75 -9.84
CA VAL A 551 -0.71 -25.62 -8.44
C VAL A 551 -1.98 -24.78 -8.31
N ILE A 552 -2.01 -23.63 -9.00
CA ILE A 552 -3.17 -22.74 -9.00
C ILE A 552 -4.35 -23.41 -9.71
N ALA A 553 -4.11 -23.98 -10.89
CA ALA A 553 -5.13 -24.66 -11.68
C ALA A 553 -5.80 -25.81 -10.90
N LYS A 554 -5.01 -26.66 -10.25
CA LYS A 554 -5.53 -27.74 -9.36
C LYS A 554 -6.34 -27.18 -8.19
N SER A 555 -5.90 -26.07 -7.60
CA SER A 555 -6.62 -25.42 -6.50
C SER A 555 -7.99 -24.88 -6.94
N VAL A 556 -8.07 -24.24 -8.08
CA VAL A 556 -9.33 -23.77 -8.68
C VAL A 556 -10.28 -24.93 -8.96
N MET A 557 -9.80 -26.00 -9.59
CA MET A 557 -10.60 -27.20 -9.85
C MET A 557 -11.11 -27.85 -8.58
N THR A 558 -10.26 -27.95 -7.54
CA THR A 558 -10.64 -28.52 -6.25
C THR A 558 -11.72 -27.70 -5.58
N TYR A 559 -11.61 -26.36 -5.65
CA TYR A 559 -12.61 -25.44 -5.09
C TYR A 559 -13.99 -25.65 -5.72
N PHE A 560 -14.09 -25.65 -7.04
CA PHE A 560 -15.38 -25.76 -7.74
C PHE A 560 -15.92 -27.20 -7.82
N ARG A 561 -15.10 -28.22 -7.56
CA ARG A 561 -15.56 -29.61 -7.44
C ARG A 561 -16.11 -29.95 -6.04
N ASN A 562 -15.83 -29.11 -5.05
CA ASN A 562 -16.33 -29.32 -3.70
C ASN A 562 -17.81 -28.91 -3.61
N PRO A 563 -18.74 -29.80 -3.24
CA PRO A 563 -20.16 -29.47 -3.16
C PRO A 563 -20.49 -28.35 -2.16
N VAL A 564 -19.72 -28.25 -1.08
CA VAL A 564 -19.93 -27.22 -0.03
C VAL A 564 -19.61 -25.84 -0.57
N THR A 565 -18.47 -25.69 -1.26
CA THR A 565 -18.09 -24.38 -1.85
C THR A 565 -19.01 -24.01 -3.01
N MET A 566 -19.47 -24.98 -3.82
CA MET A 566 -20.44 -24.73 -4.88
C MET A 566 -21.80 -24.28 -4.32
N MET A 567 -22.26 -24.87 -3.24
CA MET A 567 -23.49 -24.43 -2.57
C MET A 567 -23.36 -22.96 -2.10
N ILE A 568 -22.21 -22.56 -1.59
CA ILE A 568 -21.95 -21.16 -1.19
C ILE A 568 -21.98 -20.24 -2.42
N VAL A 569 -21.35 -20.62 -3.52
CA VAL A 569 -21.35 -19.86 -4.79
C VAL A 569 -22.78 -19.69 -5.31
N GLU A 570 -23.60 -20.75 -5.31
CA GLU A 570 -25.00 -20.67 -5.74
C GLU A 570 -25.86 -19.78 -4.83
N ARG A 571 -25.64 -19.81 -3.52
CA ARG A 571 -26.30 -18.89 -2.60
C ARG A 571 -25.91 -17.44 -2.89
N LEU A 572 -24.60 -17.15 -3.08
CA LEU A 572 -24.11 -15.80 -3.43
C LEU A 572 -24.73 -15.32 -4.75
N ARG A 573 -24.87 -16.21 -5.75
CA ARG A 573 -25.59 -15.92 -6.99
C ARG A 573 -27.06 -15.56 -6.72
N GLY A 574 -27.72 -16.34 -5.87
CA GLY A 574 -29.12 -16.11 -5.47
C GLY A 574 -29.37 -14.77 -4.80
N TYR A 575 -28.38 -14.22 -4.09
CA TYR A 575 -28.42 -12.89 -3.49
C TYR A 575 -28.13 -11.75 -4.48
N GLY A 576 -27.75 -12.06 -5.71
CA GLY A 576 -27.55 -11.08 -6.79
C GLY A 576 -26.13 -10.51 -6.89
N LEU A 577 -25.11 -11.24 -6.42
CA LEU A 577 -23.71 -10.85 -6.64
C LEU A 577 -23.35 -10.95 -8.13
N GLN A 578 -22.38 -10.16 -8.56
CA GLN A 578 -21.89 -10.15 -9.95
C GLN A 578 -21.11 -11.43 -10.25
N MET A 579 -21.72 -12.37 -11.00
CA MET A 579 -21.14 -13.67 -11.35
C MET A 579 -20.61 -13.73 -12.78
N ALA A 580 -20.57 -12.58 -13.46
CA ALA A 580 -20.05 -12.42 -14.82
C ALA A 580 -19.48 -11.01 -15.00
N LEU A 581 -18.63 -10.83 -16.00
CA LEU A 581 -18.22 -9.49 -16.44
C LEU A 581 -19.43 -8.72 -16.95
N SER A 582 -19.49 -7.41 -16.69
CA SER A 582 -20.55 -6.54 -17.20
C SER A 582 -20.49 -6.42 -18.73
N GLU A 583 -21.62 -6.09 -19.36
CA GLU A 583 -21.67 -5.85 -20.81
C GLU A 583 -20.70 -4.73 -21.24
N GLU A 584 -20.50 -3.71 -20.41
CA GLU A 584 -19.51 -2.65 -20.66
C GLU A 584 -18.09 -3.19 -20.64
N GLN A 585 -17.76 -4.08 -19.71
CA GLN A 585 -16.46 -4.74 -19.64
C GLN A 585 -16.23 -5.74 -20.76
N MET A 586 -17.31 -6.35 -21.29
CA MET A 586 -17.26 -7.23 -22.46
C MET A 586 -17.24 -6.44 -23.77
N SER A 587 -17.93 -5.31 -23.87
CA SER A 587 -18.00 -4.47 -25.05
C SER A 587 -16.78 -3.57 -25.24
N SER A 588 -16.01 -3.29 -24.20
CA SER A 588 -14.67 -2.69 -24.32
C SER A 588 -13.64 -3.68 -24.90
N ALA A 589 -13.95 -4.96 -24.97
CA ALA A 589 -13.17 -5.95 -25.71
C ALA A 589 -13.64 -5.97 -27.16
N THR A 590 -12.86 -5.41 -28.07
CA THR A 590 -13.08 -5.51 -29.51
C THR A 590 -12.22 -6.62 -30.11
N ASP A 591 -12.60 -7.14 -31.27
CA ASP A 591 -11.82 -8.15 -32.00
C ASP A 591 -10.90 -7.54 -33.07
N LYS A 592 -10.60 -6.23 -32.97
CA LYS A 592 -9.79 -5.50 -33.97
C LYS A 592 -8.38 -6.06 -34.15
N LEU A 593 -7.84 -6.67 -33.11
CA LEU A 593 -6.53 -7.33 -33.11
C LEU A 593 -6.61 -8.86 -32.98
N ALA A 594 -7.82 -9.44 -33.19
CA ALA A 594 -8.03 -10.88 -33.06
C ALA A 594 -7.03 -11.70 -33.94
N GLY A 595 -6.42 -12.70 -33.32
CA GLY A 595 -5.43 -13.57 -33.98
C GLY A 595 -4.06 -12.93 -34.21
N LYS A 596 -3.83 -11.67 -33.79
CA LYS A 596 -2.52 -11.02 -33.95
C LYS A 596 -1.64 -11.25 -32.73
N SER A 597 -0.39 -11.67 -32.96
CA SER A 597 0.65 -11.78 -31.94
C SER A 597 1.56 -10.56 -32.02
N ILE A 598 1.59 -9.74 -30.97
CA ILE A 598 2.21 -8.41 -30.98
C ILE A 598 3.32 -8.36 -29.94
N VAL A 599 4.51 -7.89 -30.32
CA VAL A 599 5.62 -7.61 -29.41
C VAL A 599 5.64 -6.13 -29.10
N ILE A 600 5.74 -5.76 -27.83
CA ILE A 600 5.89 -4.37 -27.41
C ILE A 600 7.38 -4.10 -27.15
N SER A 601 7.92 -3.03 -27.76
CA SER A 601 9.34 -2.66 -27.62
C SER A 601 9.54 -1.15 -27.68
N GLY A 602 10.49 -0.62 -26.91
CA GLY A 602 10.78 0.81 -26.87
C GLY A 602 10.11 1.54 -25.70
N VAL A 603 10.18 2.86 -25.73
CA VAL A 603 9.60 3.78 -24.75
C VAL A 603 8.46 4.52 -25.44
N PHE A 604 7.33 4.63 -24.78
CA PHE A 604 6.10 5.19 -25.32
C PHE A 604 5.82 6.56 -24.72
N ALA A 605 5.21 7.46 -25.49
CA ALA A 605 4.90 8.83 -25.10
C ALA A 605 3.53 8.93 -24.40
N HIS A 606 2.52 8.18 -24.88
CA HIS A 606 1.13 8.34 -24.46
C HIS A 606 0.73 7.36 -23.36
N HIS A 607 1.17 6.10 -23.44
CA HIS A 607 0.78 5.05 -22.51
C HIS A 607 1.97 4.22 -22.05
N SER A 608 1.86 3.61 -20.88
CA SER A 608 2.84 2.64 -20.40
C SER A 608 2.79 1.33 -21.20
N ARG A 609 3.85 0.53 -21.12
CA ARG A 609 3.89 -0.81 -21.74
C ARG A 609 2.75 -1.71 -21.26
N ASP A 610 2.40 -1.62 -19.99
CA ASP A 610 1.34 -2.44 -19.40
C ASP A 610 -0.05 -1.98 -19.86
N GLU A 611 -0.25 -0.69 -20.08
CA GLU A 611 -1.47 -0.16 -20.71
C GLU A 611 -1.60 -0.62 -22.16
N TYR A 612 -0.51 -0.56 -22.96
CA TYR A 612 -0.54 -1.11 -24.32
C TYR A 612 -0.76 -2.62 -24.35
N LYS A 613 -0.22 -3.36 -23.39
CA LYS A 613 -0.52 -4.78 -23.22
C LYS A 613 -2.02 -4.99 -22.97
N GLN A 614 -2.61 -4.21 -22.08
CA GLN A 614 -4.05 -4.26 -21.82
C GLN A 614 -4.88 -3.89 -23.06
N MET A 615 -4.49 -2.84 -23.78
CA MET A 615 -5.16 -2.44 -25.03
C MET A 615 -5.10 -3.53 -26.10
N ILE A 616 -3.96 -4.21 -26.25
CA ILE A 616 -3.81 -5.34 -27.17
C ILE A 616 -4.76 -6.46 -26.77
N GLU A 617 -4.78 -6.84 -25.50
CA GLU A 617 -5.62 -7.93 -24.98
C GLU A 617 -7.12 -7.57 -25.02
N GLN A 618 -7.48 -6.33 -24.73
CA GLN A 618 -8.86 -5.82 -24.83
C GLN A 618 -9.37 -5.83 -26.29
N ASN A 619 -8.48 -5.71 -27.27
CA ASN A 619 -8.82 -5.76 -28.68
C ASN A 619 -8.61 -7.15 -29.31
N GLY A 620 -8.54 -8.22 -28.51
CA GLY A 620 -8.44 -9.62 -28.98
C GLY A 620 -7.05 -10.04 -29.49
N GLY A 621 -6.03 -9.18 -29.33
CA GLY A 621 -4.65 -9.48 -29.69
C GLY A 621 -3.90 -10.22 -28.58
N LYS A 622 -2.79 -10.86 -28.92
CA LYS A 622 -1.90 -11.55 -27.99
C LYS A 622 -0.58 -10.80 -27.84
N ASN A 623 -0.26 -10.34 -26.65
CA ASN A 623 1.07 -9.81 -26.37
C ASN A 623 2.06 -10.96 -26.16
N VAL A 624 3.20 -10.93 -26.89
CA VAL A 624 4.25 -11.94 -26.80
C VAL A 624 5.60 -11.31 -26.46
N GLY A 625 6.36 -11.95 -25.59
CA GLY A 625 7.61 -11.41 -25.04
C GLY A 625 8.81 -11.43 -26.02
N SER A 626 8.76 -12.26 -27.08
CA SER A 626 9.86 -12.44 -28.02
C SER A 626 9.40 -12.43 -29.47
N ILE A 627 10.25 -11.89 -30.36
CA ILE A 627 10.01 -11.84 -31.79
C ILE A 627 10.26 -13.23 -32.40
N SER A 628 9.28 -13.72 -33.14
CA SER A 628 9.36 -14.99 -33.88
C SER A 628 8.65 -14.86 -35.23
N GLY A 629 8.77 -15.84 -36.12
CA GLY A 629 8.05 -15.86 -37.40
C GLY A 629 6.52 -15.87 -37.31
N LYS A 630 5.97 -16.02 -36.07
CA LYS A 630 4.53 -15.91 -35.76
C LYS A 630 4.14 -14.53 -35.26
N THR A 631 5.09 -13.59 -35.08
CA THR A 631 4.81 -12.22 -34.66
C THR A 631 4.15 -11.46 -35.81
N SER A 632 2.95 -10.90 -35.55
CA SER A 632 2.20 -10.16 -36.56
C SER A 632 2.79 -8.79 -36.84
N PHE A 633 3.11 -8.05 -35.77
CA PHE A 633 3.86 -6.81 -35.86
C PHE A 633 4.49 -6.47 -34.48
N ILE A 634 5.36 -5.48 -34.48
CA ILE A 634 5.97 -4.94 -33.28
C ILE A 634 5.39 -3.54 -33.04
N LEU A 635 4.76 -3.33 -31.89
CA LEU A 635 4.44 -2.00 -31.43
C LEU A 635 5.72 -1.38 -30.86
N ALA A 636 6.25 -0.40 -31.56
CA ALA A 636 7.52 0.24 -31.25
C ALA A 636 7.31 1.67 -30.77
N GLY A 637 7.80 1.95 -29.56
CA GLY A 637 8.04 3.30 -29.09
C GLY A 637 9.45 3.76 -29.46
N GLU A 638 9.84 4.93 -28.95
CA GLU A 638 11.20 5.44 -29.12
C GLU A 638 12.24 4.50 -28.52
N ASN A 639 13.45 4.49 -29.10
CA ASN A 639 14.59 3.70 -28.62
C ASN A 639 14.35 2.17 -28.56
N MET A 640 13.68 1.61 -29.56
CA MET A 640 13.62 0.17 -29.73
C MET A 640 15.05 -0.41 -29.84
N GLY A 641 15.36 -1.40 -29.00
CA GLY A 641 16.70 -1.98 -28.93
C GLY A 641 17.20 -2.54 -30.27
N PRO A 642 18.47 -2.30 -30.68
CA PRO A 642 19.01 -2.65 -32.00
C PRO A 642 18.92 -4.13 -32.31
N ALA A 643 19.04 -5.02 -31.33
CA ALA A 643 18.90 -6.46 -31.53
C ALA A 643 17.46 -6.88 -31.92
N LYS A 644 16.45 -6.19 -31.41
CA LYS A 644 15.06 -6.45 -31.79
C LYS A 644 14.74 -5.86 -33.17
N LEU A 645 15.31 -4.70 -33.51
CA LEU A 645 15.19 -4.08 -34.82
C LEU A 645 15.75 -5.00 -35.89
N GLN A 646 17.00 -5.45 -35.73
CA GLN A 646 17.65 -6.40 -36.66
C GLN A 646 16.87 -7.69 -36.81
N LYS A 647 16.30 -8.21 -35.72
CA LYS A 647 15.51 -9.44 -35.77
C LYS A 647 14.18 -9.24 -36.47
N ALA A 648 13.55 -8.08 -36.35
CA ALA A 648 12.34 -7.71 -37.07
C ALA A 648 12.60 -7.61 -38.57
N GLU A 649 13.66 -6.90 -38.96
CA GLU A 649 14.09 -6.76 -40.35
C GLU A 649 14.40 -8.15 -41.01
N LYS A 650 15.17 -8.98 -40.29
CA LYS A 650 15.51 -10.33 -40.76
C LYS A 650 14.30 -11.24 -40.98
N LEU A 651 13.25 -11.06 -40.21
CA LEU A 651 12.01 -11.84 -40.27
C LEU A 651 10.90 -11.16 -41.08
N GLY A 652 11.14 -9.94 -41.60
CA GLY A 652 10.16 -9.18 -42.38
C GLY A 652 8.92 -8.76 -41.56
N ILE A 653 9.08 -8.53 -40.24
CA ILE A 653 7.98 -8.20 -39.35
C ILE A 653 7.77 -6.70 -39.37
N GLN A 654 6.51 -6.28 -39.56
CA GLN A 654 6.12 -4.89 -39.57
C GLN A 654 6.36 -4.23 -38.19
N ILE A 655 6.91 -3.02 -38.21
CA ILE A 655 7.05 -2.16 -37.03
C ILE A 655 5.95 -1.10 -37.12
N VAL A 656 5.17 -0.97 -36.08
CA VAL A 656 4.03 -0.05 -35.92
C VAL A 656 4.35 0.92 -34.81
N ASP A 657 4.26 2.21 -35.06
CA ASP A 657 4.42 3.24 -34.03
C ASP A 657 3.16 3.40 -33.16
N GLU A 658 3.31 4.17 -32.10
CA GLU A 658 2.28 4.39 -31.08
C GLU A 658 1.00 5.00 -31.66
N GLU A 659 1.12 6.03 -32.51
CA GLU A 659 -0.03 6.71 -33.12
C GLU A 659 -0.78 5.79 -34.10
N THR A 660 -0.03 5.02 -34.90
CA THR A 660 -0.63 4.07 -35.82
C THR A 660 -1.35 2.97 -35.09
N PHE A 661 -0.77 2.46 -33.99
CA PHE A 661 -1.42 1.45 -33.16
C PHE A 661 -2.72 1.96 -32.53
N LEU A 662 -2.71 3.18 -31.98
CA LEU A 662 -3.92 3.77 -31.37
C LEU A 662 -5.03 3.89 -32.42
N LYS A 663 -4.73 4.34 -33.64
CA LYS A 663 -5.69 4.36 -34.76
C LYS A 663 -6.18 2.98 -35.19
N MET A 664 -5.39 1.91 -34.96
CA MET A 664 -5.83 0.52 -35.28
C MET A 664 -6.87 0.00 -34.28
N ILE A 665 -6.91 0.59 -33.09
CA ILE A 665 -7.82 0.16 -32.02
C ILE A 665 -8.95 1.17 -31.74
N GLU A 666 -8.88 2.39 -32.32
CA GLU A 666 -10.02 3.31 -32.39
C GLU A 666 -11.15 2.71 -33.28
#